data_29918e2cc26ad393d577feed2acd1ad1
#
_entry.id   29918e2cc26ad393d577feed2acd1ad1
#
_cell.length_a   1.000
_cell.length_b   1.000
_cell.length_c   1.000
_cell.angle_alpha   90.00
_cell.angle_beta   90.00
_cell.angle_gamma   90.00
#
_symmetry.space_group_name_H-M   'P 1'
#
loop_
_entity.id
_entity.type
_entity.pdbx_description
1 polymer ?
#
loop_
_entity_poly.entity_id
_entity_poly.type
_entity_poly.pdbx_seq_one_letter_code
_entity_poly.pdbx_strand_id
1 'polypeptide(L)'
;MRLNIRKALLATFGAVMTLFMVQDIEAANAKTTPGKESGKFEAGNGTFLLNGEPFVVKAAELHYPRIPKPYWDQRIKLCKALGMNTICLYTFWNSHEPKEDQFDFTGQNDLREFIKLCEENDMKVILRPGPYVCAEWEMGGLPWWLLKKKDIKLRENDPYFLERVDKFQKAVTDQVGDLTIADGGPIIMVQVENEYGSYGKNKPYVANIRDMLRKNFGDNVTLFQCDWSSNFTDNGLDDLIWTMNFGTGANIDEQFKKLKELRPESPLMCSEFWSGWFDKWGANHETRPSADMIAGIDEMLSKGISFSLYMTHGGTNWGHWAGANSPGFDPDVTSYDYDAPISESGQITSKYMDLRNTLAKYYDGKKLPAIPATVKPIEIKEFQFESVAPLFTNLPEGKKTRDIKTMEEFDQGFGSIIYQTTLPELKNGGVLTINEPHDYVQVFVDDKYVGTLDRRMGEKNIQLPICPKNAKLDILVEAMGRINFGRAIKDFKGITDNVTVTEERNGYSFTCDLKNWTVFNLEDTEEFYESMEFLPIGAFTPSDDGNLPRCVYKGTFNVSKPSDTFLNFETWGKGLVYVNGHPLGRIWDIGPQQTLYMPGCWLKKGENEIMVFDILGPKEAKSAGLKEPKLDNLHVNKPTTHRAEGENLDLSGEQPVLTGTF
;
A
#
# COMPACT_ATOMS: atom_id res chain seq x y z
N MET A 1 32.00 7.65 -59.40
CA MET A 1 31.87 7.29 -57.97
C MET A 1 30.40 7.33 -57.53
N ARG A 2 29.54 6.62 -58.25
CA ARG A 2 28.08 6.52 -57.98
C ARG A 2 27.52 5.17 -58.48
N LEU A 3 28.15 4.03 -58.13
CA LEU A 3 27.67 2.71 -58.57
C LEU A 3 27.81 1.58 -57.53
N ASN A 4 28.13 1.88 -56.25
CA ASN A 4 28.32 0.82 -55.25
C ASN A 4 27.37 0.87 -54.06
N ILE A 5 26.30 1.70 -54.09
CA ILE A 5 25.33 1.80 -52.94
C ILE A 5 24.09 0.95 -53.16
N ARG A 6 23.79 0.53 -54.40
CA ARG A 6 22.60 -0.31 -54.72
C ARG A 6 22.77 -1.81 -54.51
N LYS A 7 24.00 -2.34 -54.37
CA LYS A 7 24.24 -3.76 -54.09
C LYS A 7 24.33 -4.12 -52.60
N ALA A 8 24.51 -3.14 -51.74
CA ALA A 8 24.51 -3.36 -50.28
C ALA A 8 23.12 -3.39 -49.64
N LEU A 9 22.11 -2.75 -50.28
CA LEU A 9 20.74 -2.73 -49.78
C LEU A 9 19.88 -3.96 -50.15
N LEU A 10 20.30 -4.75 -51.11
CA LEU A 10 19.59 -5.99 -51.49
C LEU A 10 20.07 -7.24 -50.73
N ALA A 11 21.27 -7.19 -50.14
CA ALA A 11 21.78 -8.29 -49.30
C ALA A 11 21.26 -8.23 -47.83
N THR A 12 20.87 -7.04 -47.35
CA THR A 12 20.29 -6.87 -46.00
C THR A 12 18.81 -7.19 -45.93
N PHE A 13 18.05 -7.10 -47.05
CA PHE A 13 16.62 -7.46 -47.06
C PHE A 13 16.39 -8.97 -47.22
N GLY A 14 17.33 -9.72 -47.80
CA GLY A 14 17.26 -11.19 -47.89
C GLY A 14 17.58 -11.92 -46.60
N ALA A 15 18.42 -11.33 -45.73
CA ALA A 15 18.80 -11.93 -44.44
C ALA A 15 17.77 -11.71 -43.35
N VAL A 16 16.97 -10.63 -43.42
CA VAL A 16 15.91 -10.35 -42.45
C VAL A 16 14.65 -11.16 -42.70
N MET A 17 14.32 -11.49 -43.97
CA MET A 17 13.18 -12.39 -44.26
C MET A 17 13.47 -13.86 -43.95
N THR A 18 14.72 -14.31 -43.96
CA THR A 18 15.07 -15.69 -43.56
C THR A 18 15.14 -15.88 -42.05
N LEU A 19 15.35 -14.81 -41.27
CA LEU A 19 15.28 -14.87 -39.80
C LEU A 19 13.83 -14.90 -39.27
N PHE A 20 12.86 -14.27 -39.96
CA PHE A 20 11.45 -14.32 -39.56
C PHE A 20 10.77 -15.66 -39.95
N MET A 21 11.25 -16.39 -40.94
CA MET A 21 10.72 -17.72 -41.27
C MET A 21 11.31 -18.86 -40.42
N VAL A 22 12.41 -18.64 -39.72
CA VAL A 22 12.99 -19.65 -38.81
C VAL A 22 12.39 -19.54 -37.39
N GLN A 23 11.87 -18.37 -37.00
CA GLN A 23 11.18 -18.24 -35.71
C GLN A 23 9.76 -18.84 -35.71
N ASP A 24 9.07 -18.88 -36.85
CA ASP A 24 7.74 -19.52 -36.93
C ASP A 24 7.77 -21.05 -36.99
N ILE A 25 8.94 -21.69 -37.19
CA ILE A 25 9.09 -23.14 -37.18
C ILE A 25 9.53 -23.70 -35.84
N GLU A 26 10.16 -22.89 -34.96
CA GLU A 26 10.47 -23.30 -33.57
C GLU A 26 9.26 -23.17 -32.63
N ALA A 27 8.27 -22.36 -32.95
CA ALA A 27 7.03 -22.26 -32.18
C ALA A 27 6.09 -23.48 -32.33
N ALA A 28 6.34 -24.34 -33.32
CA ALA A 28 5.51 -25.54 -33.59
C ALA A 28 5.99 -26.81 -32.87
N ASN A 29 7.09 -26.76 -32.13
CA ASN A 29 7.60 -27.87 -31.31
C ASN A 29 7.66 -27.52 -29.79
N ALA A 30 6.74 -26.73 -29.28
CA ALA A 30 6.49 -26.68 -27.84
C ALA A 30 6.04 -28.08 -27.42
N LYS A 31 6.91 -28.83 -26.76
CA LYS A 31 6.55 -30.06 -26.07
C LYS A 31 5.32 -29.74 -25.22
N THR A 32 4.18 -30.31 -25.58
CA THR A 32 3.02 -30.35 -24.71
C THR A 32 3.46 -31.01 -23.40
N THR A 33 3.71 -30.26 -22.39
CA THR A 33 3.81 -30.77 -21.02
C THR A 33 2.54 -31.59 -20.77
N PRO A 34 2.64 -32.83 -20.23
CA PRO A 34 1.44 -33.57 -19.88
C PRO A 34 0.50 -32.66 -19.12
N GLY A 35 -0.75 -32.52 -19.59
CA GLY A 35 -1.72 -31.62 -18.93
C GLY A 35 -1.80 -31.98 -17.45
N LYS A 36 -1.69 -30.98 -16.59
CA LYS A 36 -1.91 -31.17 -15.14
C LYS A 36 -3.32 -31.73 -14.98
N GLU A 37 -3.51 -32.66 -14.02
CA GLU A 37 -4.83 -33.19 -13.74
C GLU A 37 -5.75 -32.07 -13.22
N SER A 38 -6.91 -31.90 -13.87
CA SER A 38 -7.95 -30.98 -13.42
C SER A 38 -8.44 -31.41 -12.04
N GLY A 39 -8.53 -30.45 -11.14
CA GLY A 39 -9.06 -30.64 -9.79
C GLY A 39 -10.37 -29.88 -9.58
N LYS A 40 -11.00 -30.11 -8.44
CA LYS A 40 -12.22 -29.41 -8.04
C LYS A 40 -12.14 -28.93 -6.60
N PHE A 41 -12.55 -27.68 -6.36
CA PHE A 41 -12.75 -27.16 -5.02
C PHE A 41 -14.17 -26.62 -4.89
N GLU A 42 -14.91 -27.09 -3.91
CA GLU A 42 -16.32 -26.76 -3.76
C GLU A 42 -16.78 -26.79 -2.31
N ALA A 43 -17.95 -26.21 -2.03
CA ALA A 43 -18.66 -26.37 -0.78
C ALA A 43 -19.55 -27.63 -0.82
N GLY A 44 -19.56 -28.39 0.25
CA GLY A 44 -20.45 -29.55 0.39
C GLY A 44 -20.50 -30.08 1.81
N ASN A 45 -21.69 -30.47 2.27
CA ASN A 45 -21.91 -31.08 3.58
C ASN A 45 -21.35 -30.27 4.77
N GLY A 46 -21.51 -28.96 4.73
CA GLY A 46 -21.01 -28.06 5.79
C GLY A 46 -19.49 -27.84 5.84
N THR A 47 -18.76 -28.30 4.83
CA THR A 47 -17.29 -28.12 4.74
C THR A 47 -16.86 -27.79 3.32
N PHE A 48 -15.58 -27.43 3.16
CA PHE A 48 -14.97 -27.40 1.83
C PHE A 48 -14.51 -28.81 1.42
N LEU A 49 -14.59 -29.07 0.12
CA LEU A 49 -14.13 -30.31 -0.50
C LEU A 49 -13.05 -29.99 -1.56
N LEU A 50 -11.91 -30.64 -1.44
CA LEU A 50 -10.84 -30.64 -2.45
C LEU A 50 -10.83 -32.03 -3.11
N ASN A 51 -11.19 -32.10 -4.39
CA ASN A 51 -11.33 -33.36 -5.14
C ASN A 51 -12.28 -34.37 -4.45
N GLY A 52 -13.34 -33.87 -3.82
CA GLY A 52 -14.33 -34.66 -3.12
C GLY A 52 -13.97 -35.01 -1.66
N GLU A 53 -12.75 -34.75 -1.20
CA GLU A 53 -12.31 -34.99 0.17
C GLU A 53 -12.44 -33.73 1.03
N PRO A 54 -12.84 -33.85 2.32
CA PRO A 54 -12.92 -32.73 3.23
C PRO A 54 -11.60 -31.95 3.34
N PHE A 55 -11.65 -30.63 3.24
CA PHE A 55 -10.50 -29.76 3.27
C PHE A 55 -10.72 -28.55 4.17
N VAL A 56 -10.05 -28.50 5.32
CA VAL A 56 -10.05 -27.32 6.20
C VAL A 56 -8.96 -26.37 5.72
N VAL A 57 -9.34 -25.19 5.24
CA VAL A 57 -8.42 -24.15 4.79
C VAL A 57 -7.72 -23.55 6.01
N LYS A 58 -6.39 -23.64 6.04
CA LYS A 58 -5.50 -22.97 6.98
C LYS A 58 -4.64 -22.02 6.17
N ALA A 59 -5.18 -20.82 5.90
CA ALA A 59 -4.53 -19.87 5.02
C ALA A 59 -3.64 -18.88 5.78
N ALA A 60 -2.52 -18.56 5.14
CA ALA A 60 -1.62 -17.48 5.53
C ALA A 60 -1.81 -16.30 4.59
N GLU A 61 -2.20 -15.14 5.08
CA GLU A 61 -2.26 -13.93 4.28
C GLU A 61 -0.86 -13.34 4.10
N LEU A 62 -0.42 -13.20 2.84
CA LEU A 62 0.82 -12.56 2.40
C LEU A 62 0.55 -11.68 1.20
N HIS A 63 1.11 -10.48 1.20
CA HIS A 63 1.00 -9.55 0.09
C HIS A 63 2.34 -9.44 -0.66
N TYR A 64 2.47 -10.09 -1.81
CA TYR A 64 3.73 -10.16 -2.57
C TYR A 64 4.34 -8.79 -2.91
N PRO A 65 3.58 -7.69 -3.16
CA PRO A 65 4.19 -6.38 -3.39
C PRO A 65 4.87 -5.79 -2.14
N ARG A 66 4.49 -6.25 -0.94
CA ARG A 66 5.10 -5.84 0.34
C ARG A 66 6.36 -6.62 0.71
N ILE A 67 6.72 -7.65 -0.08
CA ILE A 67 7.83 -8.56 0.18
C ILE A 67 8.80 -8.47 -1.01
N PRO A 68 10.10 -8.22 -0.82
CA PRO A 68 11.05 -8.23 -1.93
C PRO A 68 11.01 -9.56 -2.69
N LYS A 69 10.91 -9.51 -4.02
CA LYS A 69 10.77 -10.70 -4.87
C LYS A 69 11.75 -11.83 -4.54
N PRO A 70 13.07 -11.58 -4.29
CA PRO A 70 14.00 -12.66 -3.92
C PRO A 70 13.68 -13.38 -2.61
N TYR A 71 12.77 -12.83 -1.79
CA TYR A 71 12.39 -13.42 -0.50
C TYR A 71 11.05 -14.16 -0.53
N TRP A 72 10.29 -14.12 -1.64
CA TRP A 72 8.97 -14.75 -1.75
C TRP A 72 8.97 -16.23 -1.38
N ASP A 73 9.85 -17.02 -1.99
CA ASP A 73 9.94 -18.47 -1.74
C ASP A 73 10.22 -18.77 -0.26
N GLN A 74 11.12 -18.01 0.36
CA GLN A 74 11.44 -18.19 1.77
C GLN A 74 10.24 -17.85 2.69
N ARG A 75 9.46 -16.80 2.38
CA ARG A 75 8.26 -16.43 3.15
C ARG A 75 7.15 -17.49 3.00
N ILE A 76 6.93 -18.01 1.80
CA ILE A 76 6.01 -19.13 1.55
C ILE A 76 6.43 -20.37 2.34
N LYS A 77 7.71 -20.72 2.36
CA LYS A 77 8.25 -21.84 3.15
C LYS A 77 8.08 -21.64 4.66
N LEU A 78 8.19 -20.42 5.16
CA LEU A 78 7.88 -20.13 6.57
C LEU A 78 6.41 -20.41 6.88
N CYS A 79 5.47 -20.03 6.00
CA CYS A 79 4.06 -20.33 6.18
C CYS A 79 3.78 -21.85 6.12
N LYS A 80 4.39 -22.56 5.19
CA LYS A 80 4.29 -24.03 5.14
C LYS A 80 4.85 -24.69 6.42
N ALA A 81 5.95 -24.15 6.94
CA ALA A 81 6.55 -24.66 8.19
C ALA A 81 5.68 -24.37 9.42
N LEU A 82 4.81 -23.38 9.41
CA LEU A 82 3.77 -23.19 10.43
C LEU A 82 2.74 -24.33 10.44
N GLY A 83 2.49 -24.98 9.31
CA GLY A 83 1.43 -25.96 9.12
C GLY A 83 0.23 -25.38 8.33
N MET A 84 0.41 -24.22 7.70
CA MET A 84 -0.54 -23.69 6.74
C MET A 84 -0.57 -24.55 5.47
N ASN A 85 -1.71 -24.59 4.78
CA ASN A 85 -1.89 -25.33 3.54
C ASN A 85 -2.27 -24.44 2.35
N THR A 86 -2.50 -23.16 2.61
CA THR A 86 -2.99 -22.19 1.64
C THR A 86 -2.30 -20.84 1.84
N ILE A 87 -1.99 -20.14 0.76
CA ILE A 87 -1.60 -18.73 0.76
C ILE A 87 -2.80 -17.92 0.30
N CYS A 88 -3.16 -16.86 1.04
CA CYS A 88 -4.15 -15.88 0.65
C CYS A 88 -3.44 -14.58 0.26
N LEU A 89 -3.88 -13.92 -0.82
CA LEU A 89 -3.22 -12.73 -1.32
C LEU A 89 -4.17 -11.78 -2.04
N TYR A 90 -3.92 -10.48 -1.90
CA TYR A 90 -4.53 -9.44 -2.73
C TYR A 90 -3.74 -9.16 -3.99
N THR A 91 -4.45 -8.72 -5.05
CA THR A 91 -3.84 -7.99 -6.17
C THR A 91 -4.20 -6.51 -6.02
N PHE A 92 -3.19 -5.65 -5.93
CA PHE A 92 -3.37 -4.21 -5.76
C PHE A 92 -3.47 -3.54 -7.13
N TRP A 93 -4.66 -3.11 -7.53
CA TRP A 93 -4.89 -2.56 -8.87
C TRP A 93 -3.94 -1.40 -9.20
N ASN A 94 -3.76 -0.44 -8.28
CA ASN A 94 -2.88 0.71 -8.48
C ASN A 94 -1.39 0.36 -8.63
N SER A 95 -0.94 -0.76 -8.08
CA SER A 95 0.42 -1.28 -8.29
C SER A 95 0.59 -1.89 -9.68
N HIS A 96 -0.46 -2.54 -10.19
CA HIS A 96 -0.45 -3.20 -11.50
C HIS A 96 -0.83 -2.28 -12.66
N GLU A 97 -1.54 -1.19 -12.42
CA GLU A 97 -1.91 -0.19 -13.42
C GLU A 97 -1.60 1.23 -12.89
N PRO A 98 -0.29 1.57 -12.75
CA PRO A 98 0.14 2.87 -12.21
C PRO A 98 -0.30 4.06 -13.06
N LYS A 99 -0.52 3.86 -14.35
CA LYS A 99 -1.13 4.79 -15.31
C LYS A 99 -2.22 4.08 -16.09
N GLU A 100 -3.25 4.80 -16.46
CA GLU A 100 -4.39 4.26 -17.20
C GLU A 100 -3.95 3.50 -18.46
N ASP A 101 -4.45 2.26 -18.64
CA ASP A 101 -4.12 1.34 -19.74
C ASP A 101 -2.62 0.90 -19.80
N GLN A 102 -1.84 1.10 -18.72
CA GLN A 102 -0.46 0.66 -18.63
C GLN A 102 -0.31 -0.37 -17.51
N PHE A 103 -0.44 -1.63 -17.86
CA PHE A 103 -0.34 -2.74 -16.90
C PHE A 103 1.10 -3.20 -16.70
N ASP A 104 1.48 -3.46 -15.45
CA ASP A 104 2.75 -4.05 -15.05
C ASP A 104 2.54 -5.32 -14.20
N PHE A 105 2.96 -6.45 -14.75
CA PHE A 105 3.01 -7.74 -14.07
C PHE A 105 4.44 -8.31 -14.08
N THR A 106 5.43 -7.43 -13.98
CA THR A 106 6.85 -7.80 -14.00
C THR A 106 7.55 -7.48 -12.68
N GLY A 107 8.75 -7.97 -12.48
CA GLY A 107 9.56 -7.64 -11.30
C GLY A 107 8.84 -7.90 -9.99
N GLN A 108 8.64 -6.85 -9.20
CA GLN A 108 7.95 -6.91 -7.89
C GLN A 108 6.44 -7.18 -8.04
N ASN A 109 5.87 -6.93 -9.23
CA ASN A 109 4.46 -7.15 -9.55
C ASN A 109 4.18 -8.48 -10.27
N ASP A 110 5.13 -9.40 -10.31
CA ASP A 110 5.00 -10.69 -11.01
C ASP A 110 4.09 -11.66 -10.23
N LEU A 111 2.79 -11.42 -10.34
CA LEU A 111 1.73 -12.22 -9.70
C LEU A 111 1.82 -13.70 -10.11
N ARG A 112 2.09 -13.96 -11.39
CA ARG A 112 2.16 -15.33 -11.91
C ARG A 112 3.28 -16.13 -11.24
N GLU A 113 4.46 -15.53 -11.13
CA GLU A 113 5.62 -16.15 -10.48
C GLU A 113 5.34 -16.43 -9.00
N PHE A 114 4.73 -15.47 -8.30
CA PHE A 114 4.38 -15.68 -6.90
C PHE A 114 3.42 -16.87 -6.70
N ILE A 115 2.39 -17.00 -7.54
CA ILE A 115 1.43 -18.12 -7.47
C ILE A 115 2.10 -19.44 -7.83
N LYS A 116 3.02 -19.45 -8.80
CA LYS A 116 3.82 -20.65 -9.14
C LYS A 116 4.72 -21.08 -7.99
N LEU A 117 5.36 -20.15 -7.30
CA LEU A 117 6.14 -20.45 -6.09
C LEU A 117 5.25 -21.06 -4.98
N CYS A 118 4.00 -20.63 -4.85
CA CYS A 118 3.05 -21.29 -3.94
C CYS A 118 2.81 -22.74 -4.36
N GLU A 119 2.58 -22.99 -5.65
CA GLU A 119 2.39 -24.34 -6.18
C GLU A 119 3.63 -25.23 -5.97
N GLU A 120 4.81 -24.74 -6.27
CA GLU A 120 6.10 -25.44 -6.09
C GLU A 120 6.34 -25.81 -4.61
N ASN A 121 5.79 -25.02 -3.70
CA ASN A 121 5.81 -25.30 -2.26
C ASN A 121 4.60 -26.13 -1.79
N ASP A 122 3.79 -26.67 -2.71
CA ASP A 122 2.59 -27.46 -2.38
C ASP A 122 1.61 -26.68 -1.50
N MET A 123 1.43 -25.39 -1.79
CA MET A 123 0.45 -24.52 -1.14
C MET A 123 -0.69 -24.20 -2.12
N LYS A 124 -1.92 -24.29 -1.64
CA LYS A 124 -3.08 -23.77 -2.39
C LYS A 124 -3.10 -22.25 -2.31
N VAL A 125 -3.91 -21.61 -3.17
CA VAL A 125 -4.00 -20.17 -3.26
C VAL A 125 -5.45 -19.71 -3.20
N ILE A 126 -5.70 -18.69 -2.40
CA ILE A 126 -6.92 -17.86 -2.43
C ILE A 126 -6.53 -16.53 -3.04
N LEU A 127 -7.12 -16.21 -4.20
CA LEU A 127 -6.87 -14.98 -4.92
C LEU A 127 -7.95 -13.94 -4.60
N ARG A 128 -7.53 -12.74 -4.21
CA ARG A 128 -8.43 -11.63 -3.87
C ARG A 128 -8.17 -10.45 -4.81
N PRO A 129 -8.77 -10.46 -6.04
CA PRO A 129 -8.42 -9.50 -7.11
C PRO A 129 -9.10 -8.13 -6.99
N GLY A 130 -9.82 -7.87 -5.93
CA GLY A 130 -10.50 -6.61 -5.71
C GLY A 130 -11.79 -6.43 -6.54
N PRO A 131 -12.07 -5.23 -7.09
CA PRO A 131 -11.17 -4.10 -7.42
C PRO A 131 -10.61 -3.30 -6.23
N TYR A 132 -11.33 -3.25 -5.13
CA TYR A 132 -10.94 -2.65 -3.87
C TYR A 132 -10.48 -3.74 -2.90
N VAL A 133 -9.41 -3.48 -2.16
CA VAL A 133 -8.80 -4.46 -1.25
C VAL A 133 -8.58 -3.95 0.17
N CYS A 134 -8.78 -2.68 0.46
CA CYS A 134 -8.48 -2.05 1.75
C CYS A 134 -6.98 -2.13 2.10
N ALA A 135 -6.63 -3.03 3.00
CA ALA A 135 -5.27 -3.49 3.32
C ALA A 135 -4.32 -2.40 3.82
N GLU A 136 -4.80 -1.28 4.33
CA GLU A 136 -4.00 -0.09 4.71
C GLU A 136 -3.03 0.31 3.59
N TRP A 137 -3.47 0.06 2.36
CA TRP A 137 -2.77 0.37 1.13
C TRP A 137 -3.40 1.60 0.47
N GLU A 138 -2.57 2.41 -0.17
CA GLU A 138 -2.95 3.62 -0.89
C GLU A 138 -4.29 3.47 -1.64
N MET A 139 -5.29 4.28 -1.26
CA MET A 139 -6.65 4.30 -1.83
C MET A 139 -7.36 2.93 -1.83
N GLY A 140 -6.98 2.03 -0.91
CA GLY A 140 -7.52 0.66 -0.86
C GLY A 140 -7.22 -0.17 -2.11
N GLY A 141 -6.13 0.12 -2.80
CA GLY A 141 -5.71 -0.52 -4.03
C GLY A 141 -6.27 0.10 -5.31
N LEU A 142 -7.20 1.05 -5.23
CA LEU A 142 -7.76 1.73 -6.40
C LEU A 142 -6.74 2.72 -7.00
N PRO A 143 -6.61 2.83 -8.33
CA PRO A 143 -5.68 3.77 -8.94
C PRO A 143 -6.10 5.22 -8.79
N TRP A 144 -5.14 6.08 -8.43
CA TRP A 144 -5.34 7.53 -8.28
C TRP A 144 -5.87 8.21 -9.55
N TRP A 145 -5.49 7.72 -10.73
CA TRP A 145 -5.89 8.31 -12.02
C TRP A 145 -7.40 8.19 -12.29
N LEU A 146 -8.13 7.32 -11.59
CA LEU A 146 -9.59 7.29 -11.58
C LEU A 146 -10.19 8.63 -11.15
N LEU A 147 -9.51 9.35 -10.24
CA LEU A 147 -9.96 10.64 -9.71
C LEU A 147 -9.82 11.79 -10.71
N LYS A 148 -9.11 11.60 -11.85
CA LYS A 148 -9.10 12.57 -12.96
C LYS A 148 -10.52 12.80 -13.51
N LYS A 149 -11.39 11.80 -13.40
CA LYS A 149 -12.82 11.92 -13.64
C LYS A 149 -13.52 12.32 -12.32
N LYS A 150 -13.64 13.64 -12.09
CA LYS A 150 -14.14 14.21 -10.82
C LYS A 150 -15.52 13.72 -10.38
N ASP A 151 -16.40 13.37 -11.31
CA ASP A 151 -17.76 12.89 -11.07
C ASP A 151 -17.84 11.36 -10.92
N ILE A 152 -16.71 10.63 -10.96
CA ILE A 152 -16.67 9.17 -10.79
C ILE A 152 -17.32 8.75 -9.47
N LYS A 153 -18.06 7.65 -9.51
CA LYS A 153 -18.58 6.97 -8.32
C LYS A 153 -17.83 5.67 -8.13
N LEU A 154 -16.88 5.68 -7.20
CA LEU A 154 -16.07 4.51 -6.85
C LEU A 154 -16.93 3.46 -6.17
N ARG A 155 -16.67 2.17 -6.43
CA ARG A 155 -17.38 1.02 -5.85
C ARG A 155 -18.91 1.13 -6.02
N GLU A 156 -19.34 1.61 -7.17
CA GLU A 156 -20.75 1.81 -7.55
C GLU A 156 -20.97 1.43 -9.02
N ASN A 157 -22.22 1.40 -9.46
CA ASN A 157 -22.59 1.15 -10.87
C ASN A 157 -22.30 2.39 -11.76
N ASP A 158 -21.10 2.94 -11.65
CA ASP A 158 -20.59 3.96 -12.57
C ASP A 158 -20.07 3.28 -13.86
N PRO A 159 -20.54 3.64 -15.05
CA PRO A 159 -20.13 2.95 -16.28
C PRO A 159 -18.63 3.01 -16.55
N TYR A 160 -17.97 4.15 -16.26
CA TYR A 160 -16.53 4.28 -16.45
C TYR A 160 -15.77 3.43 -15.42
N PHE A 161 -16.17 3.48 -14.15
CA PHE A 161 -15.55 2.65 -13.11
C PHE A 161 -15.65 1.16 -13.45
N LEU A 162 -16.83 0.67 -13.83
CA LEU A 162 -17.04 -0.73 -14.20
C LEU A 162 -16.24 -1.16 -15.42
N GLU A 163 -16.14 -0.29 -16.45
CA GLU A 163 -15.28 -0.55 -17.62
C GLU A 163 -13.82 -0.74 -17.22
N ARG A 164 -13.31 0.13 -16.34
CA ARG A 164 -11.92 0.04 -15.87
C ARG A 164 -11.69 -1.21 -15.02
N VAL A 165 -12.64 -1.58 -14.17
CA VAL A 165 -12.61 -2.81 -13.37
C VAL A 165 -12.57 -4.06 -14.27
N ASP A 166 -13.42 -4.13 -15.31
CA ASP A 166 -13.42 -5.27 -16.25
C ASP A 166 -12.07 -5.43 -16.96
N LYS A 167 -11.45 -4.33 -17.39
CA LYS A 167 -10.10 -4.34 -17.97
C LYS A 167 -9.05 -4.84 -16.99
N PHE A 168 -9.07 -4.37 -15.76
CA PHE A 168 -8.13 -4.81 -14.73
C PHE A 168 -8.30 -6.30 -14.40
N GLN A 169 -9.54 -6.74 -14.13
CA GLN A 169 -9.80 -8.14 -13.83
C GLN A 169 -9.42 -9.06 -15.00
N LYS A 170 -9.65 -8.60 -16.24
CA LYS A 170 -9.17 -9.34 -17.42
C LYS A 170 -7.65 -9.42 -17.44
N ALA A 171 -6.93 -8.32 -17.19
CA ALA A 171 -5.48 -8.30 -17.15
C ALA A 171 -4.92 -9.26 -16.08
N VAL A 172 -5.54 -9.32 -14.88
CA VAL A 172 -5.20 -10.30 -13.84
C VAL A 172 -5.44 -11.73 -14.35
N THR A 173 -6.59 -11.99 -14.96
CA THR A 173 -6.94 -13.33 -15.44
C THR A 173 -6.03 -13.77 -16.58
N ASP A 174 -5.62 -12.86 -17.46
CA ASP A 174 -4.64 -13.15 -18.52
C ASP A 174 -3.30 -13.63 -17.95
N GLN A 175 -2.94 -13.25 -16.71
CA GLN A 175 -1.73 -13.73 -16.04
C GLN A 175 -1.90 -15.09 -15.36
N VAL A 176 -3.06 -15.36 -14.75
CA VAL A 176 -3.20 -16.47 -13.79
C VAL A 176 -4.45 -17.34 -14.01
N GLY A 177 -5.25 -17.08 -15.04
CA GLY A 177 -6.48 -17.81 -15.30
C GLY A 177 -6.26 -19.32 -15.52
N ASP A 178 -5.13 -19.69 -16.13
CA ASP A 178 -4.70 -21.08 -16.33
C ASP A 178 -4.07 -21.74 -15.08
N LEU A 179 -4.02 -21.03 -13.95
CA LEU A 179 -3.53 -21.53 -12.66
C LEU A 179 -4.66 -21.86 -11.68
N THR A 180 -5.90 -21.94 -12.15
CA THR A 180 -7.02 -22.39 -11.33
C THR A 180 -6.94 -23.88 -11.04
N ILE A 181 -7.59 -24.32 -9.96
CA ILE A 181 -7.64 -25.75 -9.62
C ILE A 181 -8.30 -26.57 -10.74
N ALA A 182 -9.27 -26.01 -11.45
CA ALA A 182 -9.92 -26.63 -12.58
C ALA A 182 -8.95 -26.90 -13.76
N ASP A 183 -7.90 -26.07 -13.89
CA ASP A 183 -6.85 -26.21 -14.89
C ASP A 183 -5.59 -26.92 -14.32
N GLY A 184 -5.70 -27.48 -13.11
CA GLY A 184 -4.62 -28.20 -12.43
C GLY A 184 -3.64 -27.31 -11.66
N GLY A 185 -3.94 -26.01 -11.50
CA GLY A 185 -3.14 -25.06 -10.75
C GLY A 185 -3.49 -25.00 -9.24
N PRO A 186 -2.89 -24.09 -8.48
CA PRO A 186 -3.07 -24.00 -7.04
C PRO A 186 -4.26 -23.12 -6.60
N ILE A 187 -4.85 -22.28 -7.48
CA ILE A 187 -5.92 -21.33 -7.11
C ILE A 187 -7.22 -22.10 -6.85
N ILE A 188 -7.67 -22.12 -5.59
CA ILE A 188 -8.88 -22.84 -5.16
C ILE A 188 -10.11 -21.94 -5.03
N MET A 189 -9.93 -20.65 -4.69
CA MET A 189 -11.03 -19.68 -4.57
C MET A 189 -10.61 -18.31 -5.07
N VAL A 190 -11.59 -17.54 -5.58
CA VAL A 190 -11.43 -16.15 -5.99
C VAL A 190 -12.49 -15.29 -5.29
N GLN A 191 -12.05 -14.18 -4.68
CA GLN A 191 -12.93 -13.26 -3.96
C GLN A 191 -13.61 -12.26 -4.88
N VAL A 192 -14.89 -12.01 -4.60
CA VAL A 192 -15.70 -10.97 -5.22
C VAL A 192 -15.73 -9.75 -4.30
N GLU A 193 -15.15 -8.63 -4.74
CA GLU A 193 -15.07 -7.38 -3.98
C GLU A 193 -14.34 -7.55 -2.62
N ASN A 194 -14.48 -6.62 -1.69
CA ASN A 194 -13.97 -6.76 -0.32
C ASN A 194 -14.81 -5.93 0.66
N GLU A 195 -15.40 -6.58 1.68
CA GLU A 195 -16.13 -5.95 2.78
C GLU A 195 -17.09 -4.84 2.31
N TYR A 196 -17.86 -5.12 1.24
CA TYR A 196 -18.69 -4.09 0.62
C TYR A 196 -19.78 -3.57 1.55
N GLY A 197 -20.23 -4.38 2.51
CA GLY A 197 -21.21 -3.98 3.50
C GLY A 197 -20.77 -2.84 4.42
N SER A 198 -19.45 -2.64 4.59
CA SER A 198 -18.88 -1.49 5.32
C SER A 198 -18.87 -0.20 4.50
N TYR A 199 -18.98 -0.31 3.17
CA TYR A 199 -18.97 0.82 2.24
C TYR A 199 -20.37 1.24 1.80
N GLY A 200 -21.22 0.28 1.41
CA GLY A 200 -22.51 0.59 0.81
C GLY A 200 -23.49 -0.57 0.79
N LYS A 201 -24.67 -0.28 0.22
CA LYS A 201 -25.76 -1.24 0.01
C LYS A 201 -26.18 -1.20 -1.45
N ASN A 202 -25.37 -1.81 -2.33
CA ASN A 202 -25.62 -1.89 -3.77
C ASN A 202 -25.35 -3.31 -4.27
N LYS A 203 -26.23 -4.25 -3.92
CA LYS A 203 -26.15 -5.65 -4.34
C LYS A 203 -25.98 -5.81 -5.87
N PRO A 204 -26.63 -5.00 -6.76
CA PRO A 204 -26.36 -5.04 -8.19
C PRO A 204 -24.91 -4.72 -8.59
N TYR A 205 -24.23 -3.83 -7.86
CA TYR A 205 -22.80 -3.58 -8.08
C TYR A 205 -21.96 -4.82 -7.79
N VAL A 206 -22.18 -5.45 -6.63
CA VAL A 206 -21.46 -6.69 -6.26
C VAL A 206 -21.73 -7.81 -7.27
N ALA A 207 -22.97 -7.89 -7.79
CA ALA A 207 -23.32 -8.83 -8.85
C ALA A 207 -22.54 -8.56 -10.15
N ASN A 208 -22.36 -7.29 -10.54
CA ASN A 208 -21.54 -6.94 -11.71
C ASN A 208 -20.08 -7.39 -11.54
N ILE A 209 -19.49 -7.21 -10.35
CA ILE A 209 -18.13 -7.68 -10.07
C ILE A 209 -18.05 -9.22 -10.18
N ARG A 210 -19.03 -9.95 -9.58
CA ARG A 210 -19.15 -11.40 -9.71
C ARG A 210 -19.23 -11.84 -11.17
N ASP A 211 -20.06 -11.17 -11.97
CA ASP A 211 -20.29 -11.52 -13.37
C ASP A 211 -19.04 -11.30 -14.23
N MET A 212 -18.26 -10.23 -13.95
CA MET A 212 -16.98 -9.99 -14.59
C MET A 212 -15.97 -11.10 -14.26
N LEU A 213 -15.89 -11.53 -13.00
CA LEU A 213 -15.02 -12.63 -12.59
C LEU A 213 -15.46 -13.96 -13.24
N ARG A 214 -16.76 -14.26 -13.30
CA ARG A 214 -17.27 -15.43 -14.03
C ARG A 214 -16.92 -15.40 -15.52
N LYS A 215 -17.10 -14.23 -16.15
CA LYS A 215 -16.72 -14.03 -17.57
C LYS A 215 -15.25 -14.31 -17.82
N ASN A 216 -14.38 -13.88 -16.90
CA ASN A 216 -12.93 -13.94 -17.08
C ASN A 216 -12.33 -15.29 -16.62
N PHE A 217 -12.67 -15.80 -15.42
CA PHE A 217 -12.16 -17.06 -14.88
C PHE A 217 -12.95 -18.30 -15.28
N GLY A 218 -14.20 -18.15 -15.80
CA GLY A 218 -15.10 -19.24 -16.09
C GLY A 218 -15.92 -19.71 -14.88
N ASP A 219 -16.84 -20.64 -15.14
CA ASP A 219 -17.82 -21.11 -14.14
C ASP A 219 -17.27 -22.16 -13.16
N ASN A 220 -16.12 -22.75 -13.47
CA ASN A 220 -15.52 -23.83 -12.66
C ASN A 220 -14.67 -23.32 -11.47
N VAL A 221 -14.54 -22.01 -11.33
CA VAL A 221 -13.83 -21.39 -10.19
C VAL A 221 -14.80 -21.13 -9.06
N THR A 222 -14.43 -21.55 -7.85
CA THR A 222 -15.19 -21.25 -6.66
C THR A 222 -15.06 -19.77 -6.28
N LEU A 223 -16.16 -19.02 -6.33
CA LEU A 223 -16.21 -17.63 -5.91
C LEU A 223 -16.76 -17.49 -4.50
N PHE A 224 -16.24 -16.53 -3.75
CA PHE A 224 -16.70 -16.19 -2.42
C PHE A 224 -16.74 -14.67 -2.21
N GLN A 225 -17.49 -14.22 -1.22
CA GLN A 225 -17.45 -12.84 -0.73
C GLN A 225 -17.29 -12.84 0.79
N CYS A 226 -16.59 -11.83 1.30
CA CYS A 226 -16.40 -11.62 2.72
C CYS A 226 -17.06 -10.33 3.18
N ASP A 227 -17.53 -10.35 4.42
CA ASP A 227 -18.04 -9.17 5.11
C ASP A 227 -18.02 -9.43 6.64
N TRP A 228 -18.45 -8.44 7.42
CA TRP A 228 -18.66 -8.63 8.84
C TRP A 228 -19.97 -9.34 9.12
N SER A 229 -20.05 -10.04 10.24
CA SER A 229 -21.27 -10.77 10.64
C SER A 229 -22.51 -9.87 10.80
N SER A 230 -22.31 -8.58 11.05
CA SER A 230 -23.37 -7.58 11.19
C SER A 230 -24.00 -7.11 9.87
N ASN A 231 -23.28 -7.21 8.73
CA ASN A 231 -23.67 -6.56 7.48
C ASN A 231 -23.60 -7.45 6.22
N PHE A 232 -23.10 -8.70 6.31
CA PHE A 232 -22.90 -9.57 5.14
C PHE A 232 -24.19 -9.88 4.37
N THR A 233 -25.36 -9.82 5.00
CA THR A 233 -26.63 -10.11 4.36
C THR A 233 -27.11 -9.00 3.42
N ASP A 234 -26.63 -7.76 3.60
CA ASP A 234 -27.09 -6.61 2.81
C ASP A 234 -26.74 -6.74 1.33
N ASN A 235 -25.59 -7.31 1.03
CA ASN A 235 -25.05 -7.45 -0.32
C ASN A 235 -24.78 -8.90 -0.73
N GLY A 236 -25.16 -9.87 0.10
CA GLY A 236 -24.90 -11.29 -0.10
C GLY A 236 -25.52 -11.84 -1.38
N LEU A 237 -24.73 -12.46 -2.26
CA LEU A 237 -25.18 -13.16 -3.46
C LEU A 237 -25.40 -14.65 -3.16
N ASP A 238 -26.51 -15.20 -3.63
CA ASP A 238 -26.93 -16.56 -3.24
C ASP A 238 -26.07 -17.67 -3.85
N ASP A 239 -25.41 -17.38 -4.97
CA ASP A 239 -24.53 -18.30 -5.70
C ASP A 239 -23.07 -18.24 -5.24
N LEU A 240 -22.74 -17.39 -4.24
CA LEU A 240 -21.40 -17.29 -3.66
C LEU A 240 -21.30 -17.96 -2.29
N ILE A 241 -20.11 -18.40 -1.93
CA ILE A 241 -19.79 -18.76 -0.55
C ILE A 241 -19.65 -17.46 0.26
N TRP A 242 -20.26 -17.43 1.45
CA TRP A 242 -20.15 -16.30 2.36
C TRP A 242 -19.15 -16.61 3.48
N THR A 243 -18.20 -15.72 3.68
CA THR A 243 -17.19 -15.82 4.75
C THR A 243 -17.26 -14.58 5.64
N MET A 244 -16.81 -14.72 6.88
CA MET A 244 -16.85 -13.66 7.88
C MET A 244 -15.44 -13.14 8.15
N ASN A 245 -15.31 -11.85 8.43
CA ASN A 245 -14.07 -11.22 8.91
C ASN A 245 -14.27 -10.78 10.36
N PHE A 246 -13.36 -11.15 11.24
CA PHE A 246 -13.37 -10.75 12.66
C PHE A 246 -11.98 -10.91 13.29
N GLY A 247 -11.75 -10.23 14.42
CA GLY A 247 -10.48 -10.25 15.13
C GLY A 247 -10.41 -11.23 16.29
N THR A 248 -9.26 -11.23 16.95
CA THR A 248 -9.00 -11.99 18.17
C THR A 248 -9.94 -11.58 19.29
N GLY A 249 -10.38 -12.55 20.11
CA GLY A 249 -11.34 -12.36 21.21
C GLY A 249 -12.81 -12.35 20.81
N ALA A 250 -13.13 -12.44 19.49
CA ALA A 250 -14.49 -12.56 19.01
C ALA A 250 -15.15 -13.86 19.50
N ASN A 251 -16.45 -13.81 19.80
CA ASN A 251 -17.23 -15.01 20.03
C ASN A 251 -17.54 -15.70 18.69
N ILE A 252 -16.81 -16.76 18.36
CA ILE A 252 -16.85 -17.43 17.06
C ILE A 252 -18.24 -17.97 16.73
N ASP A 253 -18.97 -18.52 17.69
CA ASP A 253 -20.33 -19.04 17.45
C ASP A 253 -21.31 -17.92 17.08
N GLU A 254 -21.22 -16.76 17.72
CA GLU A 254 -22.05 -15.60 17.38
C GLU A 254 -21.68 -15.03 16.00
N GLN A 255 -20.39 -15.00 15.62
CA GLN A 255 -19.97 -14.55 14.28
C GLN A 255 -20.60 -15.39 13.16
N PHE A 256 -20.76 -16.68 13.35
CA PHE A 256 -21.34 -17.58 12.34
C PHE A 256 -22.83 -17.90 12.54
N LYS A 257 -23.45 -17.44 13.62
CA LYS A 257 -24.85 -17.77 13.97
C LYS A 257 -25.82 -17.47 12.83
N LYS A 258 -25.77 -16.24 12.31
CA LYS A 258 -26.68 -15.82 11.23
C LYS A 258 -26.44 -16.59 9.94
N LEU A 259 -25.17 -16.89 9.61
CA LEU A 259 -24.84 -17.71 8.46
C LEU A 259 -25.39 -19.14 8.61
N LYS A 260 -25.22 -19.76 9.76
CA LYS A 260 -25.76 -21.10 10.04
C LYS A 260 -27.30 -21.15 9.96
N GLU A 261 -27.98 -20.08 10.41
CA GLU A 261 -29.44 -19.97 10.29
C GLU A 261 -29.91 -19.90 8.84
N LEU A 262 -29.19 -19.12 7.99
CA LEU A 262 -29.57 -18.88 6.59
C LEU A 262 -29.11 -20.01 5.67
N ARG A 263 -27.97 -20.61 5.94
CA ARG A 263 -27.27 -21.60 5.09
C ARG A 263 -26.62 -22.68 5.96
N PRO A 264 -27.41 -23.59 6.55
CA PRO A 264 -26.92 -24.60 7.51
C PRO A 264 -25.86 -25.54 6.92
N GLU A 265 -25.88 -25.76 5.60
CA GLU A 265 -24.95 -26.64 4.88
C GLU A 265 -23.73 -25.86 4.30
N SER A 266 -23.58 -24.54 4.60
CA SER A 266 -22.45 -23.77 4.14
C SER A 266 -21.17 -24.11 4.93
N PRO A 267 -20.00 -24.22 4.29
CA PRO A 267 -18.75 -24.24 5.01
C PRO A 267 -18.57 -22.94 5.79
N LEU A 268 -17.94 -23.02 6.95
CA LEU A 268 -17.62 -21.85 7.77
C LEU A 268 -16.15 -21.48 7.57
N MET A 269 -15.90 -20.19 7.34
CA MET A 269 -14.55 -19.65 7.18
C MET A 269 -14.48 -18.21 7.70
N CYS A 270 -13.49 -17.95 8.53
CA CYS A 270 -13.01 -16.60 8.81
C CYS A 270 -11.99 -16.23 7.74
N SER A 271 -12.35 -15.38 6.79
CA SER A 271 -11.50 -15.03 5.65
C SER A 271 -10.44 -13.96 5.98
N GLU A 272 -10.64 -13.23 7.08
CA GLU A 272 -9.62 -12.41 7.73
C GLU A 272 -9.75 -12.55 9.24
N PHE A 273 -8.83 -13.28 9.84
CA PHE A 273 -8.71 -13.35 11.30
C PHE A 273 -7.61 -12.41 11.75
N TRP A 274 -7.98 -11.23 12.26
CA TRP A 274 -7.04 -10.16 12.61
C TRP A 274 -6.28 -10.48 13.90
N SER A 275 -5.00 -10.87 13.75
CA SER A 275 -4.15 -11.30 14.87
C SER A 275 -3.25 -10.21 15.43
N GLY A 276 -3.15 -9.09 14.77
CA GLY A 276 -2.41 -7.89 15.10
C GLY A 276 -3.18 -6.65 14.64
N TRP A 277 -2.46 -5.55 14.44
CA TRP A 277 -2.99 -4.34 13.83
C TRP A 277 -1.88 -3.52 13.18
N PHE A 278 -2.24 -2.52 12.42
CA PHE A 278 -1.34 -1.59 11.75
C PHE A 278 -1.08 -0.35 12.58
N ASP A 279 0.04 0.33 12.31
CA ASP A 279 0.44 1.56 12.97
C ASP A 279 0.07 2.79 12.15
N LYS A 280 -0.20 3.90 12.84
CA LYS A 280 -0.46 5.21 12.26
C LYS A 280 0.55 6.24 12.77
N TRP A 281 0.90 7.21 11.92
CA TRP A 281 1.75 8.32 12.33
C TRP A 281 1.15 9.13 13.47
N GLY A 282 1.92 9.31 14.55
CA GLY A 282 1.50 10.02 15.75
C GLY A 282 0.65 9.21 16.73
N ALA A 283 0.48 7.89 16.51
CA ALA A 283 -0.17 6.95 17.41
C ALA A 283 0.82 5.97 18.04
N ASN A 284 0.42 5.30 19.12
CA ASN A 284 1.24 4.25 19.73
C ASN A 284 1.39 3.04 18.78
N HIS A 285 2.52 2.36 18.90
CA HIS A 285 2.74 1.08 18.23
C HIS A 285 1.73 0.03 18.72
N GLU A 286 1.12 -0.69 17.78
CA GLU A 286 0.09 -1.69 18.05
C GLU A 286 0.71 -3.07 18.26
N THR A 287 0.40 -3.68 19.39
CA THR A 287 0.75 -5.06 19.71
C THR A 287 -0.43 -5.79 20.33
N ARG A 288 -0.52 -7.10 20.12
CA ARG A 288 -1.60 -7.93 20.64
C ARG A 288 -1.09 -9.22 21.26
N PRO A 289 -1.70 -9.71 22.36
CA PRO A 289 -1.29 -10.94 22.99
C PRO A 289 -1.37 -12.16 22.06
N SER A 290 -0.33 -12.96 22.00
CA SER A 290 -0.32 -14.24 21.27
C SER A 290 -1.43 -15.19 21.73
N ALA A 291 -1.75 -15.18 23.02
CA ALA A 291 -2.77 -16.05 23.61
C ALA A 291 -4.15 -15.91 22.97
N ASP A 292 -4.56 -14.68 22.62
CA ASP A 292 -5.89 -14.43 22.03
C ASP A 292 -5.96 -14.96 20.59
N MET A 293 -4.87 -14.80 19.82
CA MET A 293 -4.75 -15.38 18.49
C MET A 293 -4.83 -16.91 18.55
N ILE A 294 -4.07 -17.52 19.47
CA ILE A 294 -4.04 -18.98 19.64
C ILE A 294 -5.39 -19.53 20.07
N ALA A 295 -6.06 -18.88 21.02
CA ALA A 295 -7.39 -19.31 21.48
C ALA A 295 -8.41 -19.34 20.33
N GLY A 296 -8.44 -18.28 19.50
CA GLY A 296 -9.35 -18.21 18.36
C GLY A 296 -9.05 -19.26 17.29
N ILE A 297 -7.79 -19.48 16.93
CA ILE A 297 -7.39 -20.49 15.94
C ILE A 297 -7.67 -21.91 16.45
N ASP A 298 -7.33 -22.23 17.69
CA ASP A 298 -7.60 -23.55 18.29
C ASP A 298 -9.09 -23.84 18.36
N GLU A 299 -9.91 -22.83 18.71
CA GLU A 299 -11.37 -22.95 18.72
C GLU A 299 -11.92 -23.19 17.31
N MET A 300 -11.53 -22.38 16.32
CA MET A 300 -11.99 -22.56 14.92
C MET A 300 -11.64 -23.95 14.41
N LEU A 301 -10.40 -24.37 14.54
CA LEU A 301 -9.95 -25.67 14.04
C LEU A 301 -10.59 -26.86 14.77
N SER A 302 -10.84 -26.76 16.08
CA SER A 302 -11.56 -27.78 16.84
C SER A 302 -13.00 -27.99 16.36
N LYS A 303 -13.59 -26.97 15.75
CA LYS A 303 -14.93 -26.98 15.14
C LYS A 303 -14.92 -27.25 13.63
N GLY A 304 -13.75 -27.51 13.02
CA GLY A 304 -13.60 -27.69 11.58
C GLY A 304 -13.81 -26.42 10.75
N ILE A 305 -13.69 -25.25 11.38
CA ILE A 305 -13.85 -23.94 10.72
C ILE A 305 -12.54 -23.55 10.06
N SER A 306 -12.61 -23.16 8.80
CA SER A 306 -11.48 -22.64 8.01
C SER A 306 -11.13 -21.20 8.40
N PHE A 307 -9.87 -20.81 8.20
CA PHE A 307 -9.43 -19.43 8.45
C PHE A 307 -8.34 -18.95 7.49
N SER A 308 -8.23 -17.64 7.33
CA SER A 308 -7.06 -16.95 6.82
C SER A 308 -6.50 -16.01 7.90
N LEU A 309 -5.25 -16.21 8.29
CA LEU A 309 -4.61 -15.38 9.33
C LEU A 309 -4.14 -14.07 8.74
N TYR A 310 -4.82 -12.99 9.08
CA TYR A 310 -4.52 -11.63 8.64
C TYR A 310 -3.82 -10.85 9.77
N MET A 311 -2.54 -10.52 9.70
CA MET A 311 -1.55 -10.97 8.73
C MET A 311 -0.72 -12.11 9.31
N THR A 312 -0.34 -13.08 8.48
CA THR A 312 0.71 -14.04 8.86
C THR A 312 2.10 -13.40 8.70
N HIS A 313 2.24 -12.54 7.68
CA HIS A 313 3.40 -11.71 7.42
C HIS A 313 2.92 -10.41 6.76
N GLY A 314 3.10 -9.29 7.42
CA GLY A 314 2.63 -8.01 6.92
C GLY A 314 3.51 -7.43 5.81
N GLY A 315 4.82 -7.34 6.04
CA GLY A 315 5.78 -6.74 5.11
C GLY A 315 5.86 -5.22 5.20
N THR A 316 6.16 -4.55 4.08
CA THR A 316 6.47 -3.12 4.02
C THR A 316 5.63 -2.40 2.96
N ASN A 317 5.09 -1.25 3.29
CA ASN A 317 4.44 -0.33 2.33
C ASN A 317 5.53 0.54 1.67
N TRP A 318 6.21 -0.02 0.66
CA TRP A 318 7.33 0.63 -0.02
C TRP A 318 6.93 1.97 -0.64
N GLY A 319 7.80 2.99 -0.52
CA GLY A 319 7.57 4.28 -1.15
C GLY A 319 6.29 4.96 -0.68
N HIS A 320 5.32 5.10 -1.58
CA HIS A 320 4.05 5.79 -1.34
C HIS A 320 2.87 4.88 -0.99
N TRP A 321 3.08 3.57 -0.85
CA TRP A 321 1.98 2.61 -0.79
C TRP A 321 1.22 2.55 0.54
N ALA A 322 1.72 3.15 1.63
CA ALA A 322 0.94 3.30 2.86
C ALA A 322 -0.31 4.17 2.61
N GLY A 323 -1.46 3.70 3.04
CA GLY A 323 -2.74 4.40 2.95
C GLY A 323 -3.01 5.35 4.11
N ALA A 324 -4.28 5.62 4.34
CA ALA A 324 -4.76 6.36 5.51
C ALA A 324 -6.16 5.87 5.92
N ASN A 325 -6.52 6.00 7.19
CA ASN A 325 -7.83 5.64 7.69
C ASN A 325 -8.73 6.86 7.91
N SER A 326 -10.03 6.60 8.03
CA SER A 326 -11.09 7.54 8.36
C SER A 326 -11.99 6.96 9.47
N PRO A 327 -12.80 7.74 10.22
CA PRO A 327 -13.12 9.17 10.02
C PRO A 327 -11.94 10.09 10.37
N GLY A 328 -11.93 11.29 9.76
CA GLY A 328 -10.78 12.18 9.82
C GLY A 328 -9.70 11.76 8.82
N PHE A 329 -8.44 11.99 9.15
CA PHE A 329 -7.31 11.60 8.32
C PHE A 329 -6.19 11.05 9.21
N ASP A 330 -6.01 9.74 9.20
CA ASP A 330 -5.03 9.01 10.00
C ASP A 330 -4.10 8.22 9.07
N PRO A 331 -2.98 8.80 8.63
CA PRO A 331 -2.07 8.14 7.69
C PRO A 331 -1.28 7.00 8.35
N ASP A 332 -1.19 5.89 7.63
CA ASP A 332 -0.49 4.69 8.06
C ASP A 332 1.02 4.85 7.90
N VAL A 333 1.81 4.15 8.73
CA VAL A 333 3.27 4.15 8.65
C VAL A 333 3.77 3.28 7.51
N THR A 334 5.07 3.36 7.21
CA THR A 334 5.71 2.56 6.17
C THR A 334 5.76 1.07 6.53
N SER A 335 6.10 0.74 7.77
CA SER A 335 6.11 -0.66 8.22
C SER A 335 4.68 -1.20 8.29
N TYR A 336 4.44 -2.34 7.67
CA TYR A 336 3.22 -3.10 7.86
C TYR A 336 3.53 -4.34 8.72
N ASP A 337 4.29 -4.14 9.80
CA ASP A 337 4.69 -5.22 10.71
C ASP A 337 3.49 -6.00 11.25
N TYR A 338 2.40 -5.29 11.58
CA TYR A 338 1.11 -5.84 11.99
C TYR A 338 1.18 -6.66 13.29
N ASP A 339 2.32 -6.63 13.98
CA ASP A 339 2.61 -7.57 15.10
C ASP A 339 2.39 -9.04 14.68
N ALA A 340 2.74 -9.35 13.44
CA ALA A 340 2.48 -10.64 12.79
C ALA A 340 3.42 -11.74 13.30
N PRO A 341 3.04 -13.04 13.14
CA PRO A 341 3.93 -14.16 13.45
C PRO A 341 5.26 -14.14 12.73
N ILE A 342 5.29 -13.68 11.47
CA ILE A 342 6.51 -13.42 10.72
C ILE A 342 6.68 -11.91 10.66
N SER A 343 7.78 -11.37 11.20
CA SER A 343 8.04 -9.93 11.26
C SER A 343 8.24 -9.32 9.88
N GLU A 344 8.25 -7.99 9.78
CA GLU A 344 8.49 -7.23 8.54
C GLU A 344 9.70 -7.74 7.75
N SER A 345 10.83 -8.02 8.41
CA SER A 345 12.04 -8.56 7.79
C SER A 345 12.06 -10.08 7.59
N GLY A 346 10.96 -10.77 7.95
CA GLY A 346 10.84 -12.22 7.80
C GLY A 346 11.51 -13.03 8.90
N GLN A 347 11.74 -12.44 10.07
CA GLN A 347 12.16 -13.19 11.25
C GLN A 347 10.96 -13.90 11.89
N ILE A 348 11.21 -15.01 12.54
CA ILE A 348 10.19 -15.70 13.34
C ILE A 348 10.06 -15.01 14.70
N THR A 349 8.83 -14.73 15.11
CA THR A 349 8.52 -14.14 16.41
C THR A 349 8.10 -15.20 17.44
N SER A 350 7.84 -14.79 18.68
CA SER A 350 7.23 -15.69 19.67
C SER A 350 5.85 -16.18 19.22
N LYS A 351 5.04 -15.29 18.59
CA LYS A 351 3.74 -15.65 18.01
C LYS A 351 3.85 -16.76 16.96
N TYR A 352 4.91 -16.76 16.16
CA TYR A 352 5.16 -17.83 15.19
C TYR A 352 5.31 -19.19 15.88
N MET A 353 6.08 -19.26 16.96
CA MET A 353 6.30 -20.52 17.68
C MET A 353 5.04 -21.02 18.39
N ASP A 354 4.27 -20.11 18.99
CA ASP A 354 2.99 -20.44 19.63
C ASP A 354 1.98 -20.98 18.61
N LEU A 355 1.87 -20.29 17.47
CA LEU A 355 1.01 -20.70 16.35
C LEU A 355 1.44 -22.07 15.79
N ARG A 356 2.74 -22.27 15.56
CA ARG A 356 3.27 -23.54 15.07
C ARG A 356 2.94 -24.70 16.01
N ASN A 357 3.08 -24.51 17.32
CA ASN A 357 2.75 -25.51 18.31
C ASN A 357 1.25 -25.86 18.32
N THR A 358 0.41 -24.87 18.09
CA THR A 358 -1.04 -25.07 17.99
C THR A 358 -1.42 -25.81 16.71
N LEU A 359 -0.92 -25.36 15.56
CA LEU A 359 -1.22 -25.99 14.26
C LEU A 359 -0.68 -27.43 14.16
N ALA A 360 0.38 -27.77 14.92
CA ALA A 360 0.88 -29.14 14.99
C ALA A 360 -0.17 -30.16 15.47
N LYS A 361 -1.13 -29.75 16.30
CA LYS A 361 -2.24 -30.59 16.77
C LYS A 361 -3.17 -31.03 15.63
N TYR A 362 -3.24 -30.21 14.55
CA TYR A 362 -4.14 -30.35 13.39
C TYR A 362 -3.40 -30.72 12.12
N TYR A 363 -2.21 -31.33 12.22
CA TYR A 363 -1.38 -31.69 11.06
C TYR A 363 -1.37 -33.22 10.79
N ASP A 364 -2.56 -33.83 10.87
CA ASP A 364 -2.86 -35.23 10.49
C ASP A 364 -1.83 -36.27 11.00
N GLY A 365 -1.34 -36.11 12.22
CA GLY A 365 -0.34 -36.99 12.85
C GLY A 365 1.05 -36.98 12.22
N LYS A 366 1.28 -36.09 11.24
CA LYS A 366 2.60 -35.90 10.60
C LYS A 366 3.43 -34.85 11.37
N LYS A 367 4.73 -34.91 11.18
CA LYS A 367 5.64 -33.85 11.69
C LYS A 367 5.60 -32.66 10.77
N LEU A 368 5.44 -31.45 11.34
CA LEU A 368 5.54 -30.21 10.58
C LEU A 368 6.90 -30.09 9.89
N PRO A 369 6.97 -29.47 8.69
CA PRO A 369 8.22 -29.23 8.00
C PRO A 369 9.22 -28.42 8.86
N ALA A 370 10.50 -28.58 8.60
CA ALA A 370 11.52 -27.80 9.28
C ALA A 370 11.38 -26.30 8.98
N ILE A 371 11.62 -25.46 9.95
CA ILE A 371 11.62 -24.01 9.77
C ILE A 371 12.83 -23.64 8.90
N PRO A 372 12.64 -22.94 7.77
CA PRO A 372 13.74 -22.49 6.93
C PRO A 372 14.57 -21.42 7.66
N ALA A 373 15.85 -21.29 7.27
CA ALA A 373 16.70 -20.24 7.80
C ALA A 373 16.17 -18.84 7.39
N THR A 374 16.28 -17.89 8.32
CA THR A 374 15.98 -16.48 8.07
C THR A 374 17.25 -15.69 7.75
N VAL A 375 17.10 -14.57 7.05
CA VAL A 375 18.21 -13.66 6.78
C VAL A 375 18.57 -12.95 8.08
N LYS A 376 19.84 -13.01 8.49
CA LYS A 376 20.29 -12.37 9.73
C LYS A 376 20.58 -10.89 9.49
N PRO A 377 19.93 -9.96 10.22
CA PRO A 377 20.21 -8.54 10.10
C PRO A 377 21.65 -8.18 10.48
N ILE A 378 22.19 -7.16 9.82
CA ILE A 378 23.53 -6.62 10.07
C ILE A 378 23.45 -5.19 10.62
N GLU A 379 24.53 -4.77 11.28
CA GLU A 379 24.77 -3.37 11.62
C GLU A 379 25.55 -2.70 10.49
N ILE A 380 25.16 -1.45 10.17
CA ILE A 380 25.93 -0.54 9.34
C ILE A 380 26.37 0.63 10.23
N LYS A 381 27.67 0.90 10.26
CA LYS A 381 28.21 2.02 11.05
C LYS A 381 27.58 3.33 10.62
N GLU A 382 27.43 4.27 11.57
CA GLU A 382 26.97 5.61 11.28
C GLU A 382 27.74 6.23 10.11
N PHE A 383 26.98 6.84 9.19
CA PHE A 383 27.49 7.56 8.03
C PHE A 383 26.77 8.89 7.88
N GLN A 384 27.44 9.85 7.24
CA GLN A 384 26.96 11.20 7.04
C GLN A 384 26.48 11.38 5.60
N PHE A 385 25.55 12.31 5.40
CA PHE A 385 25.18 12.78 4.07
C PHE A 385 26.09 13.96 3.69
N GLU A 386 26.58 13.96 2.47
CA GLU A 386 27.65 14.87 2.05
C GLU A 386 27.16 16.04 1.20
N SER A 387 26.02 15.86 0.52
CA SER A 387 25.48 16.85 -0.42
C SER A 387 23.97 17.00 -0.30
N VAL A 388 23.51 18.19 -0.68
CA VAL A 388 22.10 18.59 -0.62
C VAL A 388 21.70 19.35 -1.88
N ALA A 389 20.46 19.15 -2.32
CA ALA A 389 19.85 19.93 -3.40
C ALA A 389 18.68 20.75 -2.81
N PRO A 390 18.86 22.09 -2.65
CA PRO A 390 17.81 22.95 -2.12
C PRO A 390 16.59 22.95 -3.04
N LEU A 391 15.39 22.81 -2.47
CA LEU A 391 14.17 22.60 -3.23
C LEU A 391 13.85 23.77 -4.16
N PHE A 392 13.82 25.01 -3.64
CA PHE A 392 13.38 26.19 -4.39
C PHE A 392 14.32 26.63 -5.52
N THR A 393 15.57 26.14 -5.54
CA THR A 393 16.50 26.38 -6.65
C THR A 393 16.49 25.27 -7.71
N ASN A 394 15.76 24.18 -7.44
CA ASN A 394 15.67 22.98 -8.28
C ASN A 394 14.23 22.71 -8.74
N LEU A 395 13.37 23.72 -8.79
CA LEU A 395 11.99 23.55 -9.23
C LEU A 395 11.93 23.16 -10.72
N PRO A 396 11.06 22.21 -11.10
CA PRO A 396 10.82 21.87 -12.49
C PRO A 396 10.08 23.00 -13.23
N GLU A 397 9.71 22.76 -14.49
CA GLU A 397 8.91 23.74 -15.25
C GLU A 397 7.54 23.95 -14.60
N GLY A 398 7.18 25.22 -14.35
CA GLY A 398 5.93 25.60 -13.70
C GLY A 398 4.75 25.64 -14.67
N LYS A 399 3.62 25.08 -14.26
CA LYS A 399 2.34 25.08 -14.99
C LYS A 399 1.45 26.22 -14.50
N LYS A 400 1.00 27.11 -15.40
CA LYS A 400 0.14 28.25 -15.02
C LYS A 400 -1.34 27.88 -14.99
N THR A 401 -2.03 28.32 -13.95
CA THR A 401 -3.48 28.19 -13.82
C THR A 401 -4.06 29.44 -13.14
N ARG A 402 -5.31 29.78 -13.43
CA ARG A 402 -6.00 30.88 -12.74
C ARG A 402 -6.47 30.48 -11.35
N ASP A 403 -7.10 29.33 -11.27
CA ASP A 403 -7.74 28.81 -10.06
C ASP A 403 -6.97 27.61 -9.52
N ILE A 404 -7.12 27.30 -8.24
CA ILE A 404 -6.56 26.11 -7.62
C ILE A 404 -7.09 24.85 -8.33
N LYS A 405 -6.21 23.88 -8.46
CA LYS A 405 -6.48 22.54 -8.98
C LYS A 405 -5.77 21.49 -8.15
N THR A 406 -6.36 20.30 -8.09
CA THR A 406 -5.79 19.16 -7.36
C THR A 406 -4.57 18.57 -8.07
N MET A 407 -3.81 17.71 -7.39
CA MET A 407 -2.65 17.03 -8.00
C MET A 407 -3.07 16.19 -9.20
N GLU A 408 -4.22 15.50 -9.12
CA GLU A 408 -4.74 14.66 -10.20
C GLU A 408 -5.02 15.45 -11.49
N GLU A 409 -5.43 16.73 -11.36
CA GLU A 409 -5.62 17.62 -12.51
C GLU A 409 -4.31 18.08 -13.17
N PHE A 410 -3.19 17.94 -12.45
CA PHE A 410 -1.84 18.16 -12.96
C PHE A 410 -1.15 16.87 -13.39
N ASP A 411 -1.89 15.75 -13.44
CA ASP A 411 -1.39 14.43 -13.80
C ASP A 411 -0.32 13.90 -12.84
N GLN A 412 -0.49 14.19 -11.56
CA GLN A 412 0.40 13.74 -10.48
C GLN A 412 -0.37 12.93 -9.44
N GLY A 413 0.07 11.71 -9.16
CA GLY A 413 -0.57 10.82 -8.21
C GLY A 413 0.04 10.86 -6.82
N PHE A 414 1.35 11.06 -6.74
CA PHE A 414 2.14 10.93 -5.52
C PHE A 414 3.13 12.09 -5.39
N GLY A 415 3.79 12.19 -4.24
CA GLY A 415 4.83 13.14 -3.98
C GLY A 415 4.33 14.47 -3.46
N SER A 416 5.07 15.52 -3.77
CA SER A 416 4.79 16.88 -3.31
C SER A 416 4.46 17.81 -4.47
N ILE A 417 3.76 18.90 -4.17
CA ILE A 417 3.39 19.91 -5.16
C ILE A 417 3.57 21.30 -4.55
N ILE A 418 4.08 22.26 -5.34
CA ILE A 418 4.18 23.64 -4.90
C ILE A 418 3.20 24.50 -5.69
N TYR A 419 2.39 25.26 -4.96
CA TYR A 419 1.53 26.32 -5.50
C TYR A 419 2.13 27.67 -5.20
N GLN A 420 2.49 28.43 -6.22
CA GLN A 420 3.11 29.75 -6.10
C GLN A 420 2.18 30.83 -6.64
N THR A 421 2.01 31.92 -5.89
CA THR A 421 1.31 33.13 -6.32
C THR A 421 1.89 34.36 -5.62
N THR A 422 1.22 35.51 -5.72
CA THR A 422 1.59 36.74 -5.02
C THR A 422 0.50 37.19 -4.07
N LEU A 423 0.94 37.77 -2.93
CA LEU A 423 0.05 38.34 -1.91
C LEU A 423 -0.34 39.77 -2.25
N PRO A 424 -1.54 40.25 -1.83
CA PRO A 424 -1.85 41.65 -1.73
C PRO A 424 -0.95 42.33 -0.68
N GLU A 425 -0.94 43.66 -0.62
CA GLU A 425 -0.28 44.38 0.47
C GLU A 425 -0.98 44.04 1.80
N LEU A 426 -0.25 43.52 2.79
CA LEU A 426 -0.73 43.25 4.15
C LEU A 426 -0.04 44.21 5.14
N LYS A 427 -0.74 45.31 5.50
CA LYS A 427 -0.18 46.37 6.36
C LYS A 427 -0.12 45.96 7.82
N ASN A 428 -1.00 45.04 8.24
CA ASN A 428 -1.10 44.56 9.61
C ASN A 428 -0.81 43.04 9.72
N GLY A 429 -0.25 42.45 8.65
CA GLY A 429 -0.27 41.00 8.49
C GLY A 429 -1.65 40.49 8.07
N GLY A 430 -1.88 39.21 8.18
CA GLY A 430 -3.16 38.62 7.78
C GLY A 430 -3.29 37.14 8.14
N VAL A 431 -4.40 36.54 7.79
CA VAL A 431 -4.65 35.11 7.94
C VAL A 431 -4.77 34.49 6.56
N LEU A 432 -3.87 33.57 6.23
CA LEU A 432 -4.01 32.67 5.09
C LEU A 432 -4.91 31.51 5.50
N THR A 433 -5.98 31.28 4.75
CA THR A 433 -6.86 30.13 4.92
C THR A 433 -6.75 29.24 3.70
N ILE A 434 -6.34 27.98 3.90
CA ILE A 434 -6.37 26.92 2.89
C ILE A 434 -7.52 26.00 3.30
N ASN A 435 -8.63 26.01 2.55
CA ASN A 435 -9.85 25.38 3.04
C ASN A 435 -9.77 23.86 3.10
N GLU A 436 -9.12 23.22 2.14
CA GLU A 436 -8.94 21.75 2.13
C GLU A 436 -7.48 21.43 1.73
N PRO A 437 -6.53 21.49 2.71
CA PRO A 437 -5.14 21.12 2.50
C PRO A 437 -4.97 19.59 2.61
N HIS A 438 -4.56 18.92 1.56
CA HIS A 438 -4.38 17.47 1.49
C HIS A 438 -2.92 17.11 1.09
N ASP A 439 -1.98 16.91 2.05
CA ASP A 439 -2.24 16.61 3.48
C ASP A 439 -1.38 17.45 4.43
N TYR A 440 -0.04 17.54 4.19
CA TYR A 440 0.89 18.26 5.03
C TYR A 440 1.43 19.48 4.28
N VAL A 441 1.20 20.66 4.83
CA VAL A 441 1.45 21.93 4.12
C VAL A 441 2.53 22.73 4.81
N GLN A 442 3.44 23.31 4.03
CA GLN A 442 4.36 24.34 4.48
C GLN A 442 4.17 25.61 3.66
N VAL A 443 4.15 26.75 4.33
CA VAL A 443 3.94 28.06 3.72
C VAL A 443 5.19 28.93 3.85
N PHE A 444 5.55 29.59 2.75
CA PHE A 444 6.70 30.50 2.68
C PHE A 444 6.27 31.85 2.07
N VAL A 445 6.77 32.94 2.61
CA VAL A 445 6.61 34.31 2.08
C VAL A 445 7.99 34.88 1.81
N ASP A 446 8.27 35.26 0.53
CA ASP A 446 9.59 35.71 0.08
C ASP A 446 10.72 34.78 0.54
N ASP A 447 10.54 33.46 0.28
CA ASP A 447 11.43 32.35 0.64
C ASP A 447 11.62 32.11 2.16
N LYS A 448 10.87 32.80 3.00
CA LYS A 448 10.92 32.60 4.45
C LYS A 448 9.76 31.71 4.90
N TYR A 449 10.10 30.68 5.66
CA TYR A 449 9.09 29.82 6.29
C TYR A 449 8.20 30.61 7.24
N VAL A 450 6.90 30.41 7.14
CA VAL A 450 5.86 31.12 7.91
C VAL A 450 5.08 30.15 8.81
N GLY A 451 4.80 28.94 8.36
CA GLY A 451 4.04 28.00 9.17
C GLY A 451 3.71 26.70 8.43
N THR A 452 3.15 25.76 9.18
CA THR A 452 2.72 24.44 8.72
C THR A 452 1.25 24.23 9.03
N LEU A 453 0.56 23.47 8.16
CA LEU A 453 -0.76 22.89 8.42
C LEU A 453 -0.69 21.36 8.34
N ASP A 454 -1.32 20.69 9.29
CA ASP A 454 -1.41 19.24 9.35
C ASP A 454 -2.89 18.83 9.26
N ARG A 455 -3.24 18.13 8.18
CA ARG A 455 -4.61 17.65 7.93
C ARG A 455 -5.13 16.78 9.08
N ARG A 456 -4.27 15.99 9.74
CA ARG A 456 -4.65 15.15 10.91
C ARG A 456 -5.25 15.97 12.03
N MET A 457 -4.79 17.23 12.18
CA MET A 457 -5.20 18.16 13.22
C MET A 457 -6.37 19.07 12.78
N GLY A 458 -6.82 18.96 11.51
CA GLY A 458 -7.87 19.79 10.96
C GLY A 458 -7.47 21.26 10.78
N GLU A 459 -6.16 21.53 10.66
CA GLU A 459 -5.61 22.88 10.56
C GLU A 459 -5.83 23.47 9.16
N LYS A 460 -6.28 24.74 9.09
CA LYS A 460 -6.56 25.43 7.84
C LYS A 460 -5.99 26.85 7.76
N ASN A 461 -5.54 27.41 8.87
CA ASN A 461 -5.20 28.84 9.01
C ASN A 461 -3.73 29.04 9.41
N ILE A 462 -3.05 29.96 8.72
CA ILE A 462 -1.68 30.40 9.07
C ILE A 462 -1.66 31.93 9.20
N GLN A 463 -0.98 32.45 10.22
CA GLN A 463 -0.73 33.87 10.37
C GLN A 463 0.36 34.32 9.39
N LEU A 464 0.03 35.27 8.54
CA LEU A 464 0.99 35.89 7.62
C LEU A 464 1.63 37.14 8.23
N PRO A 465 2.92 37.39 7.95
CA PRO A 465 3.59 38.62 8.36
C PRO A 465 3.07 39.84 7.57
N ILE A 466 3.44 41.03 8.04
CA ILE A 466 3.35 42.25 7.24
C ILE A 466 4.18 42.05 5.98
N CYS A 467 3.59 42.31 4.82
CA CYS A 467 4.33 42.16 3.55
C CYS A 467 3.90 43.20 2.50
N PRO A 468 4.80 43.56 1.58
CA PRO A 468 4.48 44.48 0.49
C PRO A 468 3.54 43.82 -0.52
N LYS A 469 2.92 44.65 -1.37
CA LYS A 469 2.17 44.14 -2.52
C LYS A 469 3.10 43.31 -3.42
N ASN A 470 2.59 42.17 -3.88
CA ASN A 470 3.28 41.19 -4.74
C ASN A 470 4.40 40.43 -4.02
N ALA A 471 4.42 40.38 -2.69
CA ALA A 471 5.25 39.42 -1.98
C ALA A 471 4.96 38.00 -2.50
N LYS A 472 6.00 37.21 -2.73
CA LYS A 472 5.89 35.84 -3.25
C LYS A 472 5.31 34.94 -2.16
N LEU A 473 4.28 34.18 -2.50
CA LEU A 473 3.72 33.14 -1.64
C LEU A 473 3.99 31.77 -2.29
N ASP A 474 4.68 30.91 -1.57
CA ASP A 474 4.87 29.49 -1.93
C ASP A 474 4.16 28.61 -0.90
N ILE A 475 3.35 27.69 -1.40
CA ILE A 475 2.64 26.67 -0.60
C ILE A 475 3.11 25.31 -1.07
N LEU A 476 3.97 24.67 -0.29
CA LEU A 476 4.40 23.28 -0.51
C LEU A 476 3.37 22.36 0.15
N VAL A 477 2.83 21.41 -0.60
CA VAL A 477 1.92 20.38 -0.10
C VAL A 477 2.54 19.02 -0.34
N GLU A 478 2.79 18.26 0.71
CA GLU A 478 3.14 16.85 0.63
C GLU A 478 1.87 16.00 0.69
N ALA A 479 1.67 15.18 -0.32
CA ALA A 479 0.60 14.19 -0.34
C ALA A 479 1.02 12.95 0.45
N MET A 480 0.27 12.59 1.47
CA MET A 480 0.36 11.31 2.14
C MET A 480 -0.55 10.29 1.45
N GLY A 481 -0.65 9.06 1.98
CA GLY A 481 -1.54 8.05 1.42
C GLY A 481 -3.00 8.50 1.35
N ARG A 482 -3.70 8.12 0.27
CA ARG A 482 -5.15 8.33 0.19
C ARG A 482 -5.86 7.38 1.13
N ILE A 483 -7.02 7.82 1.61
CA ILE A 483 -7.87 7.03 2.49
C ILE A 483 -8.19 5.68 1.85
N ASN A 484 -7.95 4.60 2.60
CA ASN A 484 -8.10 3.21 2.13
C ASN A 484 -9.37 2.52 2.63
N PHE A 485 -10.07 3.08 3.62
CA PHE A 485 -11.24 2.45 4.23
C PHE A 485 -12.41 3.41 4.41
N GLY A 486 -13.63 2.88 4.35
CA GLY A 486 -14.87 3.64 4.51
C GLY A 486 -15.27 4.43 3.26
N ARG A 487 -16.20 5.39 3.43
CA ARG A 487 -16.78 6.14 2.32
C ARG A 487 -15.92 7.28 1.79
N ALA A 488 -14.90 7.69 2.55
CA ALA A 488 -14.02 8.80 2.21
C ALA A 488 -12.86 8.43 1.26
N ILE A 489 -12.90 7.26 0.63
CA ILE A 489 -11.84 6.77 -0.29
C ILE A 489 -11.64 7.62 -1.54
N LYS A 490 -12.60 8.50 -1.89
CA LYS A 490 -12.45 9.50 -2.96
C LYS A 490 -11.66 10.70 -2.44
N ASP A 491 -10.37 10.50 -2.19
CA ASP A 491 -9.47 11.42 -1.51
C ASP A 491 -8.51 12.10 -2.50
N PHE A 492 -8.87 13.30 -2.98
CA PHE A 492 -8.01 14.10 -3.84
C PHE A 492 -6.82 14.67 -3.08
N LYS A 493 -5.70 14.93 -3.77
CA LYS A 493 -4.46 15.45 -3.19
C LYS A 493 -4.10 16.86 -3.67
N GLY A 494 -3.23 17.53 -2.91
CA GLY A 494 -2.88 18.93 -3.11
C GLY A 494 -3.84 19.87 -2.37
N ILE A 495 -4.12 21.04 -2.95
CA ILE A 495 -5.15 21.94 -2.44
C ILE A 495 -6.45 21.66 -3.22
N THR A 496 -7.50 21.21 -2.52
CA THR A 496 -8.71 20.70 -3.17
C THR A 496 -9.87 21.68 -3.17
N ASP A 497 -9.72 22.80 -2.44
CA ASP A 497 -10.66 23.93 -2.42
C ASP A 497 -9.87 25.25 -2.50
N ASN A 498 -10.50 26.38 -2.26
CA ASN A 498 -9.92 27.70 -2.44
C ASN A 498 -8.90 28.08 -1.36
N VAL A 499 -8.08 29.07 -1.68
CA VAL A 499 -7.12 29.72 -0.78
C VAL A 499 -7.47 31.20 -0.68
N THR A 500 -7.65 31.67 0.54
CA THR A 500 -8.01 33.07 0.82
C THR A 500 -7.02 33.74 1.78
N VAL A 501 -6.93 35.07 1.68
CA VAL A 501 -6.21 35.89 2.66
C VAL A 501 -7.19 36.90 3.24
N THR A 502 -7.22 36.97 4.57
CA THR A 502 -8.02 37.95 5.34
C THR A 502 -7.11 38.89 6.11
N GLU A 503 -7.29 40.18 5.96
CA GLU A 503 -6.62 41.21 6.75
C GLU A 503 -7.65 42.06 7.53
N GLU A 504 -7.35 42.32 8.80
CA GLU A 504 -8.12 43.24 9.64
C GLU A 504 -7.57 44.68 9.52
N ARG A 505 -8.41 45.59 9.05
CA ARG A 505 -8.07 47.03 8.95
C ARG A 505 -9.17 47.89 9.56
N ASN A 506 -8.84 48.70 10.55
CA ASN A 506 -9.79 49.67 11.20
C ASN A 506 -11.09 49.02 11.67
N GLY A 507 -11.04 47.79 12.16
CA GLY A 507 -12.22 47.02 12.60
C GLY A 507 -13.03 46.36 11.48
N TYR A 508 -12.53 46.32 10.26
CA TYR A 508 -13.16 45.65 9.14
C TYR A 508 -12.28 44.52 8.63
N SER A 509 -12.89 43.37 8.33
CA SER A 509 -12.25 42.22 7.69
C SER A 509 -12.29 42.35 6.18
N PHE A 510 -11.14 42.26 5.54
CA PHE A 510 -11.00 42.25 4.08
C PHE A 510 -10.48 40.88 3.64
N THR A 511 -11.32 40.10 2.99
CA THR A 511 -10.97 38.77 2.47
C THR A 511 -10.87 38.81 0.95
N CYS A 512 -9.84 38.19 0.40
CA CYS A 512 -9.70 37.97 -1.03
C CYS A 512 -9.28 36.55 -1.35
N ASP A 513 -9.84 36.00 -2.44
CA ASP A 513 -9.37 34.75 -3.05
C ASP A 513 -8.04 34.98 -3.77
N LEU A 514 -7.08 34.10 -3.52
CA LEU A 514 -5.82 34.08 -4.25
C LEU A 514 -6.01 33.36 -5.60
N LYS A 515 -5.50 33.94 -6.65
CA LYS A 515 -5.62 33.48 -8.05
C LYS A 515 -4.28 33.58 -8.77
N ASN A 516 -4.23 33.09 -10.02
CA ASN A 516 -3.09 33.15 -10.92
C ASN A 516 -1.85 32.43 -10.37
N TRP A 517 -1.99 31.16 -10.23
CA TRP A 517 -1.00 30.24 -9.68
C TRP A 517 0.00 29.78 -10.74
N THR A 518 1.23 29.58 -10.32
CA THR A 518 2.21 28.75 -11.00
C THR A 518 2.42 27.51 -10.15
N VAL A 519 2.27 26.35 -10.74
CA VAL A 519 2.28 25.07 -9.98
C VAL A 519 3.42 24.21 -10.46
N PHE A 520 4.18 23.65 -9.51
CA PHE A 520 5.35 22.80 -9.77
C PHE A 520 5.09 21.39 -9.22
N ASN A 521 5.09 20.41 -10.13
CA ASN A 521 4.97 19.00 -9.77
C ASN A 521 6.33 18.50 -9.28
N LEU A 522 6.44 18.10 -8.04
CA LEU A 522 7.62 17.46 -7.48
C LEU A 522 7.33 15.95 -7.45
N GLU A 523 7.62 15.29 -8.58
CA GLU A 523 7.47 13.84 -8.69
C GLU A 523 8.57 13.18 -7.87
N ASP A 524 8.16 12.38 -6.85
CA ASP A 524 9.11 11.64 -6.02
C ASP A 524 9.63 10.42 -6.79
N THR A 525 10.45 10.66 -7.81
CA THR A 525 11.14 9.64 -8.59
C THR A 525 12.65 9.83 -8.49
N GLU A 526 13.39 8.74 -8.61
CA GLU A 526 14.87 8.80 -8.64
C GLU A 526 15.37 9.75 -9.74
N GLU A 527 14.76 9.68 -10.94
CA GLU A 527 15.11 10.55 -12.09
C GLU A 527 14.94 12.05 -11.75
N PHE A 528 13.85 12.39 -11.03
CA PHE A 528 13.62 13.76 -10.60
C PHE A 528 14.72 14.22 -9.64
N TYR A 529 15.08 13.41 -8.65
CA TYR A 529 16.13 13.73 -7.69
C TYR A 529 17.52 13.78 -8.32
N GLU A 530 17.85 12.88 -9.25
CA GLU A 530 19.11 12.91 -9.98
C GLU A 530 19.26 14.13 -10.90
N SER A 531 18.15 14.72 -11.35
CA SER A 531 18.16 15.93 -12.17
C SER A 531 18.52 17.21 -11.40
N MET A 532 18.54 17.17 -10.06
CA MET A 532 18.81 18.33 -9.20
C MET A 532 20.31 18.67 -9.13
N GLU A 533 20.61 19.95 -8.91
CA GLU A 533 21.95 20.42 -8.64
C GLU A 533 22.29 20.26 -7.15
N PHE A 534 23.22 19.35 -6.85
CA PHE A 534 23.68 19.08 -5.49
C PHE A 534 24.88 19.97 -5.13
N LEU A 535 24.83 20.51 -3.92
CA LEU A 535 25.85 21.32 -3.30
C LEU A 535 26.38 20.64 -2.03
N PRO A 536 27.68 20.89 -1.64
CA PRO A 536 28.18 20.35 -0.38
C PRO A 536 27.36 20.83 0.82
N ILE A 537 27.00 19.92 1.74
CA ILE A 537 26.18 20.23 2.92
C ILE A 537 26.80 21.33 3.79
N GLY A 538 28.13 21.38 3.87
CA GLY A 538 28.87 22.42 4.64
C GLY A 538 28.70 23.85 4.13
N ALA A 539 28.09 24.07 2.95
CA ALA A 539 27.72 25.39 2.46
C ALA A 539 26.46 25.97 3.17
N PHE A 540 25.76 25.19 3.96
CA PHE A 540 24.52 25.58 4.61
C PHE A 540 24.66 25.61 6.13
N THR A 541 23.97 26.58 6.74
CA THR A 541 23.84 26.69 8.20
C THR A 541 22.43 26.29 8.61
N PRO A 542 22.26 25.70 9.80
CA PRO A 542 20.93 25.45 10.34
C PRO A 542 20.08 26.73 10.40
N SER A 543 18.78 26.60 10.18
CA SER A 543 17.79 27.67 10.35
C SER A 543 17.56 27.98 11.82
N ASP A 544 16.75 29.02 12.13
CA ASP A 544 16.48 29.47 13.49
C ASP A 544 15.82 28.38 14.37
N ASP A 545 15.17 27.38 13.78
CA ASP A 545 14.62 26.20 14.44
C ASP A 545 15.66 25.10 14.72
N GLY A 546 16.92 25.31 14.32
CA GLY A 546 18.03 24.38 14.52
C GLY A 546 18.10 23.25 13.49
N ASN A 547 17.22 23.24 12.49
CA ASN A 547 17.22 22.24 11.44
C ASN A 547 18.10 22.64 10.26
N LEU A 548 18.67 21.65 9.59
CA LEU A 548 19.33 21.82 8.29
C LEU A 548 18.29 22.15 7.20
N PRO A 549 18.69 22.59 6.00
CA PRO A 549 17.77 22.98 4.95
C PRO A 549 16.73 21.91 4.59
N ARG A 550 15.53 22.34 4.21
CA ARG A 550 14.48 21.52 3.60
C ARG A 550 14.83 21.21 2.17
N CYS A 551 15.28 19.99 1.88
CA CYS A 551 15.82 19.64 0.57
C CYS A 551 16.00 18.14 0.37
N VAL A 552 16.53 17.76 -0.78
CA VAL A 552 17.01 16.41 -1.04
C VAL A 552 18.43 16.25 -0.55
N TYR A 553 18.69 15.25 0.25
CA TYR A 553 20.00 14.87 0.78
C TYR A 553 20.50 13.64 0.04
N LYS A 554 21.80 13.64 -0.27
CA LYS A 554 22.47 12.53 -0.92
C LYS A 554 23.70 12.13 -0.12
N GLY A 555 23.88 10.82 0.09
CA GLY A 555 25.00 10.25 0.79
C GLY A 555 25.35 8.87 0.29
N THR A 556 26.46 8.33 0.79
CA THR A 556 26.90 6.96 0.50
C THR A 556 27.29 6.22 1.77
N PHE A 557 27.14 4.90 1.75
CA PHE A 557 27.62 4.03 2.81
C PHE A 557 28.16 2.70 2.26
N ASN A 558 29.04 2.06 3.01
CA ASN A 558 29.71 0.85 2.56
C ASN A 558 29.23 -0.39 3.30
N VAL A 559 28.96 -1.45 2.55
CA VAL A 559 28.55 -2.77 3.07
C VAL A 559 29.53 -3.84 2.60
N SER A 560 30.17 -4.52 3.54
CA SER A 560 31.13 -5.59 3.21
C SER A 560 30.45 -6.88 2.75
N LYS A 561 29.30 -7.21 3.37
CA LYS A 561 28.47 -8.36 3.06
C LYS A 561 27.00 -7.95 3.15
N PRO A 562 26.31 -7.81 2.01
CA PRO A 562 24.89 -7.46 1.98
C PRO A 562 24.05 -8.43 2.81
N SER A 563 23.19 -7.89 3.66
CA SER A 563 22.16 -8.57 4.43
C SER A 563 21.16 -7.54 4.92
N ASP A 564 20.03 -7.98 5.47
CA ASP A 564 18.97 -7.10 5.95
C ASP A 564 19.47 -6.15 7.05
N THR A 565 18.90 -4.97 7.14
CA THR A 565 19.18 -4.00 8.21
C THR A 565 17.99 -3.06 8.37
N PHE A 566 17.99 -2.23 9.41
CA PHE A 566 17.00 -1.18 9.64
C PHE A 566 17.71 0.16 9.69
N LEU A 567 17.50 1.02 8.68
CA LEU A 567 18.13 2.33 8.62
C LEU A 567 17.46 3.29 9.58
N ASN A 568 18.26 3.94 10.43
CA ASN A 568 17.78 4.83 11.49
C ASN A 568 17.64 6.26 11.03
N PHE A 569 16.44 6.84 11.21
CA PHE A 569 16.09 8.20 10.81
C PHE A 569 15.61 9.09 11.97
N GLU A 570 15.96 8.77 13.22
CA GLU A 570 15.54 9.54 14.41
C GLU A 570 15.97 11.02 14.41
N THR A 571 16.98 11.40 13.62
CA THR A 571 17.44 12.79 13.50
C THR A 571 16.82 13.54 12.33
N TRP A 572 16.01 12.86 11.51
CA TRP A 572 15.35 13.37 10.32
C TRP A 572 13.97 13.92 10.65
N GLY A 573 13.44 14.80 9.78
CA GLY A 573 12.15 15.41 9.95
C GLY A 573 11.01 14.59 9.32
N LYS A 574 10.64 14.91 8.07
CA LYS A 574 9.53 14.26 7.37
C LYS A 574 9.81 14.16 5.88
N GLY A 575 9.67 12.97 5.33
CA GLY A 575 9.91 12.80 3.90
C GLY A 575 9.96 11.38 3.40
N LEU A 576 10.74 11.14 2.34
CA LEU A 576 10.84 9.87 1.62
C LEU A 576 12.30 9.46 1.44
N VAL A 577 12.56 8.16 1.51
CA VAL A 577 13.92 7.58 1.43
C VAL A 577 14.04 6.62 0.26
N TYR A 578 15.15 6.76 -0.48
CA TYR A 578 15.60 5.84 -1.54
C TYR A 578 16.97 5.28 -1.24
N VAL A 579 17.19 4.01 -1.56
CA VAL A 579 18.52 3.36 -1.52
C VAL A 579 18.73 2.59 -2.82
N ASN A 580 19.79 2.88 -3.55
CA ASN A 580 20.12 2.26 -4.83
C ASN A 580 18.97 2.24 -5.84
N GLY A 581 18.13 3.30 -5.86
CA GLY A 581 16.94 3.40 -6.71
C GLY A 581 15.69 2.70 -6.16
N HIS A 582 15.76 2.05 -5.01
CA HIS A 582 14.60 1.42 -4.38
C HIS A 582 13.95 2.38 -3.37
N PRO A 583 12.66 2.71 -3.53
CA PRO A 583 11.92 3.50 -2.56
C PRO A 583 11.69 2.67 -1.28
N LEU A 584 12.28 3.10 -0.16
CA LEU A 584 12.06 2.41 1.12
C LEU A 584 10.74 2.82 1.76
N GLY A 585 10.40 4.09 1.74
CA GLY A 585 9.16 4.59 2.31
C GLY A 585 9.30 5.93 3.01
N ARG A 586 8.22 6.33 3.67
CA ARG A 586 8.13 7.60 4.40
C ARG A 586 8.79 7.51 5.77
N ILE A 587 9.36 8.64 6.17
CA ILE A 587 9.84 8.92 7.53
C ILE A 587 9.06 10.10 8.10
N TRP A 588 8.90 10.13 9.42
CA TRP A 588 8.36 11.29 10.14
C TRP A 588 8.84 11.25 11.59
N ASP A 589 9.41 12.36 12.06
CA ASP A 589 9.98 12.50 13.41
C ASP A 589 8.99 12.25 14.55
N ILE A 590 7.68 12.41 14.30
CA ILE A 590 6.64 12.16 15.30
C ILE A 590 6.53 10.68 15.72
N GLY A 591 6.98 9.75 14.88
CA GLY A 591 6.89 8.32 15.12
C GLY A 591 5.45 7.73 14.98
N PRO A 592 5.25 6.48 15.39
CA PRO A 592 6.11 5.62 16.24
C PRO A 592 7.29 4.98 15.51
N GLN A 593 7.22 4.83 14.18
CA GLN A 593 8.28 4.25 13.37
C GLN A 593 9.44 5.23 13.18
N GLN A 594 10.66 4.84 13.58
CA GLN A 594 11.88 5.64 13.44
C GLN A 594 12.95 5.00 12.55
N THR A 595 12.74 3.76 12.14
CA THR A 595 13.64 3.04 11.24
C THR A 595 12.89 2.54 10.02
N LEU A 596 13.59 2.46 8.87
CA LEU A 596 13.07 1.82 7.67
C LEU A 596 13.77 0.48 7.43
N TYR A 597 13.00 -0.56 7.15
CA TYR A 597 13.54 -1.85 6.73
C TYR A 597 14.27 -1.71 5.39
N MET A 598 15.51 -2.18 5.37
CA MET A 598 16.36 -2.23 4.17
C MET A 598 16.70 -3.68 3.86
N PRO A 599 16.10 -4.28 2.83
CA PRO A 599 16.37 -5.66 2.43
C PRO A 599 17.81 -5.83 1.92
N GLY A 600 18.48 -6.87 2.36
CA GLY A 600 19.84 -7.17 1.93
C GLY A 600 19.97 -7.47 0.44
N CYS A 601 18.89 -7.93 -0.20
CA CYS A 601 18.86 -8.17 -1.66
C CYS A 601 18.88 -6.90 -2.51
N TRP A 602 18.62 -5.71 -1.93
CA TRP A 602 18.75 -4.40 -2.58
C TRP A 602 20.09 -3.72 -2.29
N LEU A 603 20.88 -4.25 -1.36
CA LEU A 603 22.21 -3.75 -1.05
C LEU A 603 23.25 -4.35 -1.99
N LYS A 604 24.25 -3.53 -2.33
CA LYS A 604 25.44 -3.91 -3.08
C LYS A 604 26.60 -4.17 -2.11
N LYS A 605 27.51 -5.08 -2.45
CA LYS A 605 28.81 -5.16 -1.77
C LYS A 605 29.66 -3.96 -2.16
N GLY A 606 30.17 -3.23 -1.18
CA GLY A 606 30.87 -1.97 -1.38
C GLY A 606 29.94 -0.80 -1.15
N GLU A 607 30.06 0.23 -2.00
CA GLU A 607 29.33 1.48 -1.89
C GLU A 607 27.86 1.33 -2.30
N ASN A 608 26.98 1.92 -1.49
CA ASN A 608 25.54 2.05 -1.71
C ASN A 608 25.16 3.52 -1.63
N GLU A 609 24.31 3.98 -2.53
CA GLU A 609 23.78 5.33 -2.55
C GLU A 609 22.49 5.43 -1.75
N ILE A 610 22.30 6.54 -1.05
CA ILE A 610 21.07 6.88 -0.35
C ILE A 610 20.65 8.31 -0.64
N MET A 611 19.36 8.51 -0.90
CA MET A 611 18.73 9.82 -1.04
C MET A 611 17.57 9.95 -0.06
N VAL A 612 17.45 11.13 0.54
CA VAL A 612 16.34 11.47 1.44
C VAL A 612 15.79 12.83 1.04
N PHE A 613 14.52 12.87 0.64
CA PHE A 613 13.79 14.12 0.53
C PHE A 613 13.19 14.44 1.90
N ASP A 614 13.66 15.50 2.56
CA ASP A 614 13.18 15.94 3.88
C ASP A 614 12.59 17.35 3.81
N ILE A 615 11.27 17.45 3.97
CA ILE A 615 10.54 18.72 3.89
C ILE A 615 10.61 19.55 5.18
N LEU A 616 11.01 18.95 6.31
CA LEU A 616 11.23 19.64 7.59
C LEU A 616 12.69 20.02 7.81
N GLY A 617 13.60 19.29 7.16
CA GLY A 617 15.03 19.34 7.38
C GLY A 617 15.47 18.58 8.64
N PRO A 618 16.55 17.78 8.55
CA PRO A 618 17.04 17.01 9.68
C PRO A 618 17.77 17.88 10.69
N LYS A 619 17.82 17.44 11.96
CA LYS A 619 18.72 18.01 12.97
C LYS A 619 20.18 17.65 12.68
N GLU A 620 20.41 16.43 12.26
CA GLU A 620 21.70 15.90 11.82
C GLU A 620 21.47 15.01 10.60
N ALA A 621 22.15 15.31 9.49
CA ALA A 621 22.05 14.54 8.26
C ALA A 621 22.95 13.29 8.33
N LYS A 622 22.51 12.29 9.10
CA LYS A 622 23.21 11.02 9.32
C LYS A 622 22.24 9.85 9.42
N SER A 623 22.74 8.65 9.21
CA SER A 623 22.00 7.41 9.45
C SER A 623 22.94 6.29 9.84
N ALA A 624 22.39 5.16 10.29
CA ALA A 624 23.09 3.94 10.62
C ALA A 624 22.18 2.75 10.36
N GLY A 625 22.75 1.57 10.11
CA GLY A 625 21.97 0.33 10.04
C GLY A 625 21.91 -0.38 11.37
N LEU A 626 20.71 -0.72 11.83
CA LEU A 626 20.45 -1.44 13.07
C LEU A 626 20.04 -2.88 12.77
N LYS A 627 20.24 -3.79 13.74
CA LYS A 627 19.75 -5.19 13.64
C LYS A 627 18.29 -5.35 13.98
N GLU A 628 17.75 -4.44 14.77
CA GLU A 628 16.36 -4.45 15.23
C GLU A 628 15.66 -3.16 14.81
N PRO A 629 14.38 -3.20 14.46
CA PRO A 629 13.61 -2.01 14.15
C PRO A 629 13.32 -1.17 15.40
N LYS A 630 13.03 0.11 15.19
CA LYS A 630 12.43 1.00 16.18
C LYS A 630 11.06 1.41 15.67
N LEU A 631 10.01 0.75 16.19
CA LEU A 631 8.61 0.94 15.79
C LEU A 631 7.74 1.55 16.89
N ASP A 632 8.28 1.81 18.08
CA ASP A 632 7.56 2.23 19.29
C ASP A 632 8.11 3.55 19.90
N ASN A 633 8.82 4.36 19.10
CA ASN A 633 9.40 5.62 19.59
C ASN A 633 8.57 6.82 19.11
N LEU A 634 7.66 7.28 20.00
CA LEU A 634 6.68 8.33 19.72
C LEU A 634 7.14 9.68 20.27
N HIS A 635 7.12 10.74 19.45
CA HIS A 635 7.59 12.08 19.79
C HIS A 635 6.48 13.13 19.73
N VAL A 636 5.25 12.80 20.11
CA VAL A 636 4.13 13.74 20.19
C VAL A 636 3.64 13.91 21.61
N ASN A 637 3.20 15.13 21.96
CA ASN A 637 2.72 15.43 23.29
C ASN A 637 1.35 14.78 23.62
N LYS A 638 0.54 14.54 22.58
CA LYS A 638 -0.78 13.90 22.67
C LYS A 638 -0.88 12.89 21.53
N PRO A 639 -0.54 11.62 21.77
CA PRO A 639 -0.70 10.60 20.76
C PRO A 639 -2.18 10.44 20.40
N THR A 640 -2.46 10.31 19.12
CA THR A 640 -3.76 9.81 18.66
C THR A 640 -3.87 8.33 19.03
N THR A 641 -5.07 7.83 19.21
CA THR A 641 -5.31 6.40 19.43
C THR A 641 -6.12 5.85 18.29
N HIS A 642 -5.88 4.60 17.92
CA HIS A 642 -6.70 3.89 16.92
C HIS A 642 -8.15 3.74 17.38
N ARG A 643 -8.38 3.86 18.68
CA ARG A 643 -9.66 3.58 19.33
C ARG A 643 -9.99 4.65 20.30
N ALA A 644 -11.26 5.00 20.41
CA ALA A 644 -11.75 5.72 21.56
C ALA A 644 -11.50 4.87 22.81
N GLU A 645 -11.29 5.55 23.95
CA GLU A 645 -11.12 4.88 25.24
C GLU A 645 -12.35 3.99 25.52
N GLY A 646 -12.14 2.67 25.65
CA GLY A 646 -13.19 1.67 25.77
C GLY A 646 -13.68 1.03 24.47
N GLU A 647 -13.21 1.43 23.31
CA GLU A 647 -13.38 0.69 22.07
C GLU A 647 -12.56 -0.60 22.10
N ASN A 648 -13.21 -1.70 22.35
CA ASN A 648 -12.64 -3.00 22.00
C ASN A 648 -12.52 -3.10 20.49
N LEU A 649 -11.51 -3.79 19.96
CA LEU A 649 -11.61 -4.40 18.63
C LEU A 649 -12.99 -4.97 18.55
N ASP A 650 -13.71 -4.58 17.50
CA ASP A 650 -15.09 -5.00 17.40
C ASP A 650 -15.18 -6.52 17.45
N LEU A 651 -15.33 -7.00 18.65
CA LEU A 651 -15.45 -8.41 18.97
C LEU A 651 -16.81 -8.94 18.52
N SER A 652 -17.76 -8.03 18.23
CA SER A 652 -19.11 -8.35 17.76
C SER A 652 -19.27 -8.24 16.26
N GLY A 653 -18.34 -7.62 15.53
CA GLY A 653 -18.49 -7.23 14.14
C GLY A 653 -19.29 -5.93 13.96
N GLU A 654 -19.59 -5.21 15.02
CA GLU A 654 -20.28 -3.92 14.99
C GLU A 654 -19.28 -2.79 14.99
N GLN A 655 -18.90 -2.29 13.83
CA GLN A 655 -18.37 -0.93 13.79
C GLN A 655 -19.52 0.09 13.84
N PRO A 656 -19.35 1.21 14.55
CA PRO A 656 -20.35 2.24 14.56
C PRO A 656 -20.64 2.66 13.12
N VAL A 657 -21.90 2.53 12.72
CA VAL A 657 -22.38 3.08 11.45
C VAL A 657 -22.04 4.56 11.50
N LEU A 658 -21.11 4.99 10.65
CA LEU A 658 -20.77 6.41 10.51
C LEU A 658 -22.01 7.13 9.98
N THR A 659 -22.84 7.63 10.89
CA THR A 659 -23.99 8.49 10.60
C THR A 659 -23.53 9.95 10.43
N GLY A 660 -22.45 10.18 9.71
CA GLY A 660 -22.02 11.51 9.32
C GLY A 660 -22.57 11.82 7.93
N THR A 661 -23.40 12.83 7.82
CA THR A 661 -23.64 13.52 6.55
C THR A 661 -22.34 14.18 6.10
N PHE A 662 -21.78 13.69 5.00
CA PHE A 662 -20.60 14.26 4.34
C PHE A 662 -21.05 15.15 3.19
#